data_1c316709b51c2074281ca18b6cee504f
#
_entry.id   1c316709b51c2074281ca18b6cee504f
#
_cell.length_a   1.000
_cell.length_b   1.000
_cell.length_c   1.000
_cell.angle_alpha   90.00
_cell.angle_beta   90.00
_cell.angle_gamma   90.00
#
_symmetry.space_group_name_H-M   'P 1'
#
loop_
_entity.id
_entity.type
_entity.pdbx_description
1 polymer ?
#
loop_
_entity_poly.entity_id
_entity_poly.type
_entity_poly.pdbx_seq_one_letter_code
_entity_poly.pdbx_strand_id
1 'polypeptide(L)'
;MEKNFKRTLVTTALPYANGPVHIGHLAGVYVPADIYTRYLRLKGEDVIMIGGSDEHGVPITIKAKAEGVTPQDIVDRYHNIIKKSFEEFGISFDIYSRTTSKIHSEMASDFFRKLYDKGEFIEKTSMQYYDEEANQFLADRYITGTCPHCGNEHAYGDQCEACGTSLNATDLINPKSAITGNQPVLRETKHWYLPLDKWEPFLRQWILEEHKEWKPNVYGQCKSWLDMGLQPRAVSRDLDWGVSVPVEGAEGKVLYVWFDAPIGYISNTKELLPDKWELYWKDKDTKMVHFIGKDNIVFHCIVFPAMLKAEGSYILPDNVPANEFLNLEGDKISTSRNWAVWLHEYLEEFPGKQDVLRYVLTANAPETKDNDFTWKDFQARNNNELVAILGNFVNRALVLTHKYFDGKVPVAGELTDYDRETLKEFADVKAEVENYLDHYRFRDALKEAMNLARIGNKYLADTEPWKLAKTDMDRVATILNLSLQITANLAIAFEPFLPFSAEKLRGMLHLGHCDWNMLGRTDILPAGAELGKAELLFEKIEDSVIEAQVNKLLETKKTNELKNHKAAPIRENIAFDDFMKLDIRVGKVLECQKVPKADKLLQFRIDDGLGGRTIVSGIAKHYAPEDLVGKNVCFVANLEPRKLKGIESQGMILSAEDADGRLIVISPATDEIAPGSEVK
;
A
#
# COMPACT_ATOMS: atom_id res chain seq x y z
N MET A 1 4.04 22.01 -29.50
CA MET A 1 5.48 22.11 -29.23
C MET A 1 5.69 21.58 -27.82
N GLU A 2 6.44 20.49 -27.65
CA GLU A 2 6.84 20.05 -26.32
C GLU A 2 7.58 21.19 -25.61
N LYS A 3 7.16 21.54 -24.42
CA LYS A 3 7.87 22.51 -23.58
C LYS A 3 9.23 21.89 -23.21
N ASN A 4 10.31 22.57 -23.52
CA ASN A 4 11.64 22.14 -23.09
C ASN A 4 11.90 22.72 -21.70
N PHE A 5 11.73 21.91 -20.67
CA PHE A 5 11.98 22.29 -19.28
C PHE A 5 13.48 22.22 -18.95
N LYS A 6 13.94 23.09 -18.07
CA LYS A 6 15.35 23.10 -17.60
C LYS A 6 15.53 22.19 -16.38
N ARG A 7 14.47 21.96 -15.63
CA ARG A 7 14.50 21.16 -14.41
C ARG A 7 13.16 20.50 -14.13
N THR A 8 13.17 19.47 -13.28
CA THR A 8 11.97 18.75 -12.88
C THR A 8 11.86 18.73 -11.34
N LEU A 9 10.67 19.06 -10.84
CA LEU A 9 10.28 18.88 -9.45
C LEU A 9 9.34 17.68 -9.35
N VAL A 10 9.76 16.65 -8.67
CA VAL A 10 8.95 15.48 -8.35
C VAL A 10 8.54 15.56 -6.88
N THR A 11 7.24 15.46 -6.61
CA THR A 11 6.71 15.34 -5.24
C THR A 11 5.95 14.04 -5.08
N THR A 12 5.91 13.55 -3.86
CA THR A 12 5.14 12.36 -3.48
C THR A 12 4.12 12.71 -2.41
N ALA A 13 2.90 12.16 -2.50
CA ALA A 13 1.91 12.34 -1.45
C ALA A 13 2.50 12.04 -0.06
N LEU A 14 2.31 12.96 0.89
CA LEU A 14 2.84 12.82 2.24
C LEU A 14 2.03 11.78 3.01
N PRO A 15 2.63 10.70 3.52
CA PRO A 15 1.92 9.73 4.33
C PRO A 15 1.63 10.31 5.72
N TYR A 16 0.48 9.97 6.29
CA TYR A 16 0.16 10.30 7.68
C TYR A 16 1.11 9.60 8.65
N ALA A 17 1.73 10.39 9.56
CA ALA A 17 2.61 9.85 10.60
C ALA A 17 1.83 9.29 11.81
N ASN A 18 0.81 8.48 11.56
CA ASN A 18 0.04 7.74 12.57
C ASN A 18 0.18 6.22 12.44
N GLY A 19 1.00 5.76 11.52
CA GLY A 19 1.28 4.35 11.26
C GLY A 19 2.44 4.20 10.28
N PRO A 20 3.01 2.98 10.14
CA PRO A 20 4.04 2.71 9.15
C PRO A 20 3.44 2.68 7.73
N VAL A 21 4.31 2.71 6.71
CA VAL A 21 3.90 2.52 5.33
C VAL A 21 3.84 1.04 4.95
N HIS A 22 2.96 0.71 4.02
CA HIS A 22 2.74 -0.64 3.51
C HIS A 22 2.88 -0.69 1.97
N ILE A 23 2.87 -1.89 1.41
CA ILE A 23 3.05 -2.14 -0.03
C ILE A 23 2.08 -1.36 -0.93
N GLY A 24 0.87 -1.05 -0.47
CA GLY A 24 -0.08 -0.21 -1.20
C GLY A 24 0.42 1.22 -1.41
N HIS A 25 1.03 1.82 -0.38
CA HIS A 25 1.69 3.13 -0.48
C HIS A 25 2.87 3.07 -1.47
N LEU A 26 3.69 2.02 -1.38
CA LEU A 26 4.84 1.84 -2.26
C LEU A 26 4.44 1.73 -3.73
N ALA A 27 3.50 0.84 -4.06
CA ALA A 27 3.03 0.62 -5.43
C ALA A 27 2.23 1.82 -5.97
N GLY A 28 1.50 2.50 -5.09
CA GLY A 28 0.67 3.65 -5.47
C GLY A 28 1.48 4.91 -5.76
N VAL A 29 2.54 5.16 -5.00
CA VAL A 29 3.20 6.47 -4.97
C VAL A 29 4.73 6.38 -5.07
N TYR A 30 5.40 5.71 -4.11
CA TYR A 30 6.82 5.92 -3.87
C TYR A 30 7.72 5.19 -4.86
N VAL A 31 7.40 3.95 -5.23
CA VAL A 31 8.15 3.20 -6.23
C VAL A 31 8.05 3.84 -7.62
N PRO A 32 6.85 4.22 -8.13
CA PRO A 32 6.74 4.94 -9.40
C PRO A 32 7.50 6.27 -9.43
N ALA A 33 7.43 7.05 -8.34
CA ALA A 33 8.14 8.32 -8.24
C ALA A 33 9.66 8.14 -8.26
N ASP A 34 10.16 7.14 -7.52
CA ASP A 34 11.59 6.82 -7.47
C ASP A 34 12.12 6.32 -8.82
N ILE A 35 11.37 5.44 -9.49
CA ILE A 35 11.72 4.98 -10.85
C ILE A 35 11.84 6.16 -11.80
N TYR A 36 10.87 7.05 -11.83
CA TYR A 36 10.86 8.22 -12.70
C TYR A 36 12.03 9.16 -12.39
N THR A 37 12.27 9.43 -11.11
CA THR A 37 13.37 10.30 -10.66
C THR A 37 14.74 9.72 -11.02
N ARG A 38 14.97 8.42 -10.79
CA ARG A 38 16.21 7.74 -11.17
C ARG A 38 16.45 7.76 -12.67
N TYR A 39 15.40 7.53 -13.46
CA TYR A 39 15.47 7.63 -14.92
C TYR A 39 15.93 9.03 -15.38
N LEU A 40 15.32 10.10 -14.84
CA LEU A 40 15.71 11.48 -15.18
C LEU A 40 17.17 11.79 -14.76
N ARG A 41 17.58 11.32 -13.57
CA ARG A 41 18.97 11.47 -13.10
C ARG A 41 19.96 10.75 -14.01
N LEU A 42 19.64 9.55 -14.49
CA LEU A 42 20.46 8.82 -15.45
C LEU A 42 20.56 9.54 -16.81
N LYS A 43 19.51 10.28 -17.20
CA LYS A 43 19.55 11.17 -18.38
C LYS A 43 20.41 12.43 -18.16
N GLY A 44 20.86 12.68 -16.94
CA GLY A 44 21.61 13.90 -16.59
C GLY A 44 20.72 15.14 -16.43
N GLU A 45 19.40 14.96 -16.24
CA GLU A 45 18.47 16.06 -16.02
C GLU A 45 18.57 16.63 -14.59
N ASP A 46 18.36 17.93 -14.45
CA ASP A 46 18.22 18.58 -13.15
C ASP A 46 16.88 18.20 -12.54
N VAL A 47 16.89 17.30 -11.57
CA VAL A 47 15.67 16.78 -10.92
C VAL A 47 15.85 16.66 -9.41
N ILE A 48 14.85 17.10 -8.69
CA ILE A 48 14.74 16.87 -7.24
C ILE A 48 13.45 16.11 -6.91
N MET A 49 13.54 15.19 -5.95
CA MET A 49 12.42 14.40 -5.42
C MET A 49 12.17 14.76 -3.96
N ILE A 50 10.99 15.30 -3.71
CA ILE A 50 10.59 15.82 -2.40
C ILE A 50 9.60 14.86 -1.75
N GLY A 51 9.90 14.46 -0.52
CA GLY A 51 9.01 13.70 0.34
C GLY A 51 8.92 14.28 1.74
N GLY A 52 8.06 13.68 2.55
CA GLY A 52 7.90 14.06 3.95
C GLY A 52 6.69 13.34 4.56
N SER A 53 6.47 13.53 5.85
CA SER A 53 5.29 13.03 6.56
C SER A 53 4.28 14.14 6.83
N ASP A 54 3.00 13.80 6.67
CA ASP A 54 1.88 14.61 7.12
C ASP A 54 1.65 14.29 8.61
N GLU A 55 1.80 15.31 9.47
CA GLU A 55 1.86 15.14 10.91
C GLU A 55 0.75 15.90 11.64
N HIS A 56 -0.17 16.51 10.93
CA HIS A 56 -1.31 17.22 11.50
C HIS A 56 -2.62 16.45 11.30
N GLY A 57 -3.65 16.84 12.04
CA GLY A 57 -5.00 16.30 11.90
C GLY A 57 -5.44 15.34 13.01
N VAL A 58 -6.74 15.11 13.04
CA VAL A 58 -7.48 14.38 14.08
C VAL A 58 -7.01 12.93 14.30
N PRO A 59 -6.66 12.12 13.26
CA PRO A 59 -6.23 10.74 13.48
C PRO A 59 -5.02 10.60 14.40
N ILE A 60 -4.10 11.58 14.38
CA ILE A 60 -2.90 11.58 15.24
C ILE A 60 -3.28 11.85 16.69
N THR A 61 -4.15 12.82 16.94
CA THR A 61 -4.61 13.15 18.28
C THR A 61 -5.46 12.05 18.91
N ILE A 62 -6.29 11.36 18.12
CA ILE A 62 -7.05 10.19 18.58
C ILE A 62 -6.08 9.08 19.01
N LYS A 63 -5.06 8.80 18.20
CA LYS A 63 -4.06 7.77 18.50
C LYS A 63 -3.24 8.13 19.74
N ALA A 64 -2.81 9.38 19.87
CA ALA A 64 -2.10 9.87 21.04
C ALA A 64 -2.91 9.68 22.33
N LYS A 65 -4.20 10.04 22.32
CA LYS A 65 -5.12 9.80 23.45
C LYS A 65 -5.26 8.32 23.78
N ALA A 66 -5.43 7.46 22.77
CA ALA A 66 -5.57 6.02 22.96
C ALA A 66 -4.32 5.37 23.57
N GLU A 67 -3.12 5.88 23.24
CA GLU A 67 -1.84 5.40 23.76
C GLU A 67 -1.37 6.13 25.04
N GLY A 68 -2.06 7.19 25.47
CA GLY A 68 -1.68 7.97 26.66
C GLY A 68 -0.39 8.78 26.48
N VAL A 69 -0.08 9.22 25.26
CA VAL A 69 1.12 9.99 24.88
C VAL A 69 0.72 11.30 24.19
N THR A 70 1.70 12.15 23.89
CA THR A 70 1.44 13.39 23.14
C THR A 70 1.34 13.13 21.64
N PRO A 71 0.63 13.99 20.86
CA PRO A 71 0.66 13.94 19.40
C PRO A 71 2.09 13.98 18.82
N GLN A 72 3.00 14.76 19.44
CA GLN A 72 4.40 14.84 19.04
C GLN A 72 5.12 13.49 19.17
N ASP A 73 4.89 12.72 20.25
CA ASP A 73 5.48 11.40 20.43
C ASP A 73 5.04 10.42 19.33
N ILE A 74 3.77 10.51 18.89
CA ILE A 74 3.24 9.68 17.80
C ILE A 74 3.95 10.03 16.49
N VAL A 75 3.98 11.30 16.11
CA VAL A 75 4.56 11.70 14.82
C VAL A 75 6.06 11.48 14.78
N ASP A 76 6.78 11.71 15.86
CA ASP A 76 8.23 11.44 15.95
C ASP A 76 8.54 9.96 15.74
N ARG A 77 7.76 9.09 16.37
CA ARG A 77 7.90 7.63 16.20
C ARG A 77 7.70 7.22 14.75
N TYR A 78 6.56 7.58 14.16
CA TYR A 78 6.21 7.10 12.82
C TYR A 78 6.98 7.81 11.72
N HIS A 79 7.31 9.09 11.86
CA HIS A 79 8.22 9.77 10.95
C HIS A 79 9.55 9.02 10.84
N ASN A 80 10.15 8.67 11.97
CA ASN A 80 11.44 7.97 12.00
C ASN A 80 11.34 6.55 11.39
N ILE A 81 10.28 5.79 11.70
CA ILE A 81 10.05 4.47 11.11
C ILE A 81 9.90 4.57 9.60
N ILE A 82 9.08 5.50 9.11
CA ILE A 82 8.80 5.68 7.69
C ILE A 82 10.06 6.11 6.95
N LYS A 83 10.75 7.14 7.45
CA LYS A 83 11.99 7.67 6.86
C LYS A 83 13.05 6.59 6.72
N LYS A 84 13.34 5.88 7.82
CA LYS A 84 14.31 4.78 7.83
C LYS A 84 13.90 3.67 6.85
N SER A 85 12.62 3.31 6.82
CA SER A 85 12.14 2.27 5.91
C SER A 85 12.32 2.66 4.44
N PHE A 86 12.07 3.92 4.07
CA PHE A 86 12.31 4.40 2.71
C PHE A 86 13.81 4.41 2.36
N GLU A 87 14.66 4.84 3.27
CA GLU A 87 16.12 4.82 3.08
C GLU A 87 16.63 3.40 2.85
N GLU A 88 16.23 2.43 3.69
CA GLU A 88 16.63 1.03 3.59
C GLU A 88 16.02 0.34 2.35
N PHE A 89 14.84 0.77 1.90
CA PHE A 89 14.20 0.27 0.67
C PHE A 89 14.76 0.92 -0.60
N GLY A 90 15.59 1.93 -0.47
CA GLY A 90 16.26 2.61 -1.57
C GLY A 90 15.36 3.60 -2.32
N ILE A 91 14.40 4.24 -1.65
CA ILE A 91 13.69 5.40 -2.23
C ILE A 91 14.61 6.62 -2.15
N SER A 92 14.96 7.18 -3.29
CA SER A 92 16.03 8.16 -3.44
C SER A 92 15.57 9.62 -3.29
N PHE A 93 14.87 9.95 -2.20
CA PHE A 93 14.52 11.33 -1.88
C PHE A 93 15.75 12.23 -1.75
N ASP A 94 15.68 13.46 -2.29
CA ASP A 94 16.65 14.52 -1.98
C ASP A 94 16.40 15.08 -0.58
N ILE A 95 15.15 15.09 -0.15
CA ILE A 95 14.75 15.39 1.23
C ILE A 95 13.49 14.60 1.60
N TYR A 96 13.48 14.07 2.81
CA TYR A 96 12.28 13.55 3.49
C TYR A 96 12.11 14.32 4.80
N SER A 97 11.24 15.33 4.80
CA SER A 97 10.99 16.23 5.95
C SER A 97 9.61 15.99 6.57
N ARG A 98 9.01 16.99 7.21
CA ARG A 98 7.80 16.84 8.01
C ARG A 98 7.01 18.14 8.17
N THR A 99 5.68 18.04 8.31
CA THR A 99 4.81 19.23 8.47
C THR A 99 4.85 19.86 9.88
N THR A 100 5.39 19.17 10.90
CA THR A 100 5.65 19.78 12.23
C THR A 100 6.94 20.58 12.29
N SER A 101 7.71 20.68 11.18
CA SER A 101 8.93 21.48 11.16
C SER A 101 8.63 22.98 11.30
N LYS A 102 9.57 23.72 11.90
CA LYS A 102 9.43 25.17 12.05
C LYS A 102 9.30 25.88 10.70
N ILE A 103 10.10 25.48 9.72
CA ILE A 103 10.06 26.06 8.37
C ILE A 103 8.71 25.85 7.68
N HIS A 104 8.07 24.69 7.93
CA HIS A 104 6.73 24.44 7.43
C HIS A 104 5.70 25.36 8.10
N SER A 105 5.71 25.46 9.43
CA SER A 105 4.79 26.34 10.16
C SER A 105 4.90 27.81 9.71
N GLU A 106 6.10 28.32 9.50
CA GLU A 106 6.34 29.67 8.96
C GLU A 106 5.79 29.81 7.55
N MET A 107 6.06 28.83 6.65
CA MET A 107 5.62 28.84 5.27
C MET A 107 4.10 28.74 5.13
N ALA A 108 3.47 27.85 5.89
CA ALA A 108 2.01 27.69 5.87
C ALA A 108 1.29 28.93 6.41
N SER A 109 1.84 29.53 7.47
CA SER A 109 1.34 30.79 8.02
C SER A 109 1.46 31.94 7.02
N ASP A 110 2.60 32.08 6.34
CA ASP A 110 2.83 33.11 5.34
C ASP A 110 1.93 32.92 4.11
N PHE A 111 1.73 31.66 3.69
CA PHE A 111 0.84 31.35 2.57
C PHE A 111 -0.62 31.74 2.90
N PHE A 112 -1.08 31.38 4.11
CA PHE A 112 -2.41 31.76 4.57
C PHE A 112 -2.58 33.30 4.63
N ARG A 113 -1.62 34.03 5.24
CA ARG A 113 -1.67 35.50 5.33
C ARG A 113 -1.76 36.15 3.96
N LYS A 114 -0.96 35.70 3.00
CA LYS A 114 -1.00 36.24 1.63
C LYS A 114 -2.37 36.09 0.98
N LEU A 115 -3.04 34.95 1.15
CA LEU A 115 -4.39 34.75 0.66
C LEU A 115 -5.40 35.61 1.43
N TYR A 116 -5.26 35.74 2.73
CA TYR A 116 -6.11 36.57 3.58
C TYR A 116 -6.00 38.02 3.23
N ASP A 117 -4.79 38.57 3.08
CA ASP A 117 -4.52 39.95 2.73
C ASP A 117 -5.02 40.31 1.30
N LYS A 118 -5.05 39.34 0.40
CA LYS A 118 -5.66 39.49 -0.94
C LYS A 118 -7.18 39.36 -0.94
N GLY A 119 -7.82 39.08 0.18
CA GLY A 119 -9.28 38.87 0.27
C GLY A 119 -9.77 37.60 -0.47
N GLU A 120 -8.91 36.55 -0.54
CA GLU A 120 -9.25 35.29 -1.21
C GLU A 120 -10.10 34.36 -0.34
N PHE A 121 -10.30 34.66 0.92
CA PHE A 121 -11.14 33.85 1.82
C PHE A 121 -12.51 34.49 2.07
N ILE A 122 -13.50 33.62 2.26
CA ILE A 122 -14.82 34.00 2.78
C ILE A 122 -14.84 33.60 4.27
N GLU A 123 -15.20 34.55 5.14
CA GLU A 123 -15.46 34.28 6.54
C GLU A 123 -16.92 33.86 6.73
N LYS A 124 -17.13 32.69 7.36
CA LYS A 124 -18.49 32.20 7.68
C LYS A 124 -18.55 31.74 9.13
N THR A 125 -19.59 32.17 9.80
CA THR A 125 -20.02 31.67 11.09
C THR A 125 -21.03 30.57 10.84
N SER A 126 -20.82 29.40 11.45
CA SER A 126 -21.68 28.22 11.30
C SER A 126 -21.85 27.50 12.63
N MET A 127 -22.94 26.73 12.74
CA MET A 127 -23.15 25.84 13.88
C MET A 127 -22.32 24.56 13.66
N GLN A 128 -21.53 24.20 14.66
CA GLN A 128 -20.73 22.96 14.67
C GLN A 128 -21.01 22.18 15.94
N TYR A 129 -20.80 20.85 15.89
CA TYR A 129 -20.97 20.00 17.06
C TYR A 129 -19.86 20.23 18.08
N TYR A 130 -20.26 20.32 19.33
CA TYR A 130 -19.42 20.56 20.50
C TYR A 130 -19.71 19.50 21.57
N ASP A 131 -18.66 18.92 22.14
CA ASP A 131 -18.74 17.99 23.26
C ASP A 131 -18.54 18.78 24.55
N GLU A 132 -19.58 18.84 25.38
CA GLU A 132 -19.56 19.60 26.63
C GLU A 132 -18.68 18.96 27.70
N GLU A 133 -18.60 17.62 27.70
CA GLU A 133 -17.76 16.88 28.65
C GLU A 133 -16.27 16.99 28.27
N ALA A 134 -15.95 16.81 26.99
CA ALA A 134 -14.60 16.97 26.47
C ALA A 134 -14.18 18.47 26.34
N ASN A 135 -15.13 19.41 26.47
CA ASN A 135 -14.95 20.86 26.33
C ASN A 135 -14.25 21.26 25.01
N GLN A 136 -14.66 20.62 23.88
CA GLN A 136 -14.07 20.90 22.56
C GLN A 136 -15.08 20.73 21.43
N PHE A 137 -14.82 21.41 20.29
CA PHE A 137 -15.52 21.15 19.04
C PHE A 137 -15.16 19.79 18.48
N LEU A 138 -16.14 19.16 17.81
CA LEU A 138 -15.97 17.85 17.20
C LEU A 138 -15.75 18.01 15.69
N ALA A 139 -14.50 18.22 15.29
CA ALA A 139 -14.12 18.30 13.88
C ALA A 139 -13.90 16.88 13.32
N ASP A 140 -14.27 16.73 12.05
CA ASP A 140 -13.92 15.57 11.22
C ASP A 140 -14.19 14.21 11.88
N ARG A 141 -13.15 13.47 12.29
CA ARG A 141 -13.23 12.13 12.88
C ARG A 141 -13.52 12.10 14.38
N TYR A 142 -13.64 13.25 15.02
CA TYR A 142 -14.12 13.33 16.41
C TYR A 142 -15.63 13.14 16.53
N ILE A 143 -16.36 13.11 15.40
CA ILE A 143 -17.79 12.84 15.38
C ILE A 143 -18.10 11.66 14.46
N THR A 144 -19.01 10.80 14.91
CA THR A 144 -19.52 9.67 14.14
C THR A 144 -21.04 9.69 14.12
N GLY A 145 -21.62 9.06 13.13
CA GLY A 145 -23.07 8.95 13.00
C GLY A 145 -23.46 8.14 11.77
N THR A 146 -24.77 8.11 11.49
CA THR A 146 -25.27 7.39 10.33
C THR A 146 -25.15 8.25 9.07
N CYS A 147 -24.55 7.70 8.02
CA CYS A 147 -24.43 8.36 6.72
C CYS A 147 -25.81 8.57 6.08
N PRO A 148 -26.17 9.79 5.68
CA PRO A 148 -27.46 10.08 5.04
C PRO A 148 -27.59 9.46 3.64
N HIS A 149 -26.48 9.08 2.98
CA HIS A 149 -26.49 8.54 1.62
C HIS A 149 -26.59 7.01 1.58
N CYS A 150 -25.83 6.30 2.40
CA CYS A 150 -25.78 4.83 2.33
C CYS A 150 -26.26 4.11 3.59
N GLY A 151 -26.63 4.83 4.66
CA GLY A 151 -27.09 4.24 5.91
C GLY A 151 -26.01 3.60 6.78
N ASN A 152 -24.72 3.74 6.44
CA ASN A 152 -23.63 3.26 7.28
C ASN A 152 -23.66 3.98 8.64
N GLU A 153 -23.81 3.22 9.74
CA GLU A 153 -23.93 3.75 11.12
C GLU A 153 -22.60 4.26 11.70
N HIS A 154 -21.49 4.09 10.99
CA HIS A 154 -20.13 4.46 11.41
C HIS A 154 -19.48 5.44 10.44
N ALA A 155 -20.23 6.37 9.89
CA ALA A 155 -19.67 7.45 9.07
C ALA A 155 -19.02 8.51 9.95
N TYR A 156 -17.91 9.10 9.48
CA TYR A 156 -17.26 10.24 10.12
C TYR A 156 -17.83 11.57 9.62
N GLY A 157 -17.53 12.66 10.34
CA GLY A 157 -18.06 13.97 10.02
C GLY A 157 -17.50 14.60 8.73
N ASP A 158 -16.39 14.09 8.20
CA ASP A 158 -15.77 14.57 6.97
C ASP A 158 -16.04 13.65 5.77
N GLN A 159 -16.19 12.33 6.00
CA GLN A 159 -16.36 11.35 4.94
C GLN A 159 -17.00 10.05 5.45
N CYS A 160 -17.81 9.43 4.61
CA CYS A 160 -18.25 8.05 4.83
C CYS A 160 -17.28 7.06 4.19
N GLU A 161 -16.59 6.25 5.00
CA GLU A 161 -15.62 5.27 4.49
C GLU A 161 -16.27 4.12 3.69
N ALA A 162 -17.58 3.87 3.89
CA ALA A 162 -18.29 2.82 3.17
C ALA A 162 -18.63 3.21 1.72
N CYS A 163 -19.17 4.42 1.50
CA CYS A 163 -19.56 4.88 0.17
C CYS A 163 -18.64 5.95 -0.44
N GLY A 164 -17.64 6.43 0.31
CA GLY A 164 -16.68 7.43 -0.15
C GLY A 164 -17.21 8.87 -0.26
N THR A 165 -18.47 9.11 0.13
CA THR A 165 -19.09 10.44 0.02
C THR A 165 -18.48 11.39 1.06
N SER A 166 -18.09 12.60 0.63
CA SER A 166 -17.71 13.69 1.53
C SER A 166 -18.96 14.21 2.27
N LEU A 167 -18.83 14.41 3.57
CA LEU A 167 -19.92 14.82 4.46
C LEU A 167 -19.55 16.12 5.19
N ASN A 168 -20.58 16.85 5.65
CA ASN A 168 -20.40 17.79 6.75
C ASN A 168 -20.84 17.08 8.04
N ALA A 169 -20.18 17.36 9.16
CA ALA A 169 -20.51 16.75 10.43
C ALA A 169 -22.01 16.94 10.81
N THR A 170 -22.59 18.06 10.43
CA THR A 170 -24.01 18.39 10.66
C THR A 170 -25.00 17.59 9.82
N ASP A 171 -24.54 16.90 8.78
CA ASP A 171 -25.39 16.06 7.92
C ASP A 171 -25.57 14.64 8.49
N LEU A 172 -24.76 14.25 9.48
CA LEU A 172 -24.84 12.94 10.11
C LEU A 172 -26.17 12.75 10.86
N ILE A 173 -26.77 11.59 10.69
CA ILE A 173 -27.95 11.16 11.45
C ILE A 173 -27.48 10.53 12.76
N ASN A 174 -28.13 10.87 13.90
CA ASN A 174 -27.77 10.41 15.24
C ASN A 174 -26.27 10.60 15.58
N PRO A 175 -25.74 11.85 15.49
CA PRO A 175 -24.33 12.10 15.74
C PRO A 175 -23.92 11.79 17.18
N LYS A 176 -22.71 11.25 17.34
CA LYS A 176 -22.10 10.97 18.64
C LYS A 176 -20.67 11.44 18.65
N SER A 177 -20.22 11.95 19.80
CA SER A 177 -18.82 12.22 20.05
C SER A 177 -18.01 10.92 20.01
N ALA A 178 -16.96 10.88 19.20
CA ALA A 178 -15.99 9.77 19.20
C ALA A 178 -15.06 9.82 20.43
N ILE A 179 -15.12 10.91 21.24
CA ILE A 179 -14.28 11.11 22.41
C ILE A 179 -14.97 10.55 23.65
N THR A 180 -16.24 10.96 23.88
CA THR A 180 -17.00 10.62 25.10
C THR A 180 -18.12 9.63 24.85
N GLY A 181 -18.53 9.43 23.59
CA GLY A 181 -19.72 8.65 23.22
C GLY A 181 -21.04 9.40 23.39
N ASN A 182 -21.02 10.61 23.94
CA ASN A 182 -22.21 11.40 24.23
C ASN A 182 -22.79 12.04 22.97
N GLN A 183 -24.06 12.43 23.04
CA GLN A 183 -24.70 13.23 22.01
C GLN A 183 -24.17 14.67 22.11
N PRO A 184 -23.55 15.22 21.03
CA PRO A 184 -22.99 16.57 21.05
C PRO A 184 -24.09 17.64 20.93
N VAL A 185 -23.75 18.86 21.34
CA VAL A 185 -24.58 20.05 21.16
C VAL A 185 -24.07 20.91 20.02
N LEU A 186 -24.92 21.74 19.41
CA LEU A 186 -24.49 22.70 18.39
C LEU A 186 -24.04 24.00 19.06
N ARG A 187 -22.82 24.48 18.67
CA ARG A 187 -22.31 25.79 19.08
C ARG A 187 -21.84 26.56 17.85
N GLU A 188 -21.90 27.87 17.91
CA GLU A 188 -21.46 28.77 16.88
C GLU A 188 -19.93 28.85 16.85
N THR A 189 -19.35 28.75 15.65
CA THR A 189 -17.91 28.97 15.41
C THR A 189 -17.67 29.61 14.06
N LYS A 190 -16.61 30.40 13.94
CA LYS A 190 -16.22 31.12 12.74
C LYS A 190 -15.04 30.41 12.06
N HIS A 191 -15.14 30.24 10.74
CA HIS A 191 -14.06 29.68 9.91
C HIS A 191 -13.82 30.46 8.64
N TRP A 192 -12.63 30.28 8.05
CA TRP A 192 -12.23 30.81 6.75
C TRP A 192 -12.43 29.73 5.69
N TYR A 193 -12.98 30.15 4.53
CA TYR A 193 -13.31 29.25 3.43
C TYR A 193 -12.62 29.74 2.15
N LEU A 194 -11.94 28.82 1.45
CA LEU A 194 -11.47 29.05 0.09
C LEU A 194 -12.67 28.87 -0.88
N PRO A 195 -13.08 29.91 -1.62
CA PRO A 195 -14.19 29.84 -2.56
C PRO A 195 -13.76 29.11 -3.84
N LEU A 196 -13.80 27.78 -3.85
CA LEU A 196 -13.42 26.97 -5.00
C LEU A 196 -14.29 27.24 -6.23
N ASP A 197 -15.56 27.60 -6.02
CA ASP A 197 -16.50 28.02 -7.05
C ASP A 197 -15.99 29.23 -7.85
N LYS A 198 -15.31 30.19 -7.21
CA LYS A 198 -14.63 31.32 -7.89
C LYS A 198 -13.56 30.83 -8.88
N TRP A 199 -12.86 29.74 -8.55
CA TRP A 199 -11.77 29.19 -9.34
C TRP A 199 -12.22 28.10 -10.33
N GLU A 200 -13.47 27.67 -10.32
CA GLU A 200 -14.01 26.62 -11.20
C GLU A 200 -13.82 26.93 -12.70
N PRO A 201 -14.08 28.15 -13.22
CA PRO A 201 -13.86 28.43 -14.64
C PRO A 201 -12.41 28.23 -15.08
N PHE A 202 -11.46 28.65 -14.24
CA PHE A 202 -10.04 28.43 -14.48
C PHE A 202 -9.69 26.93 -14.46
N LEU A 203 -10.16 26.19 -13.45
CA LEU A 203 -9.89 24.75 -13.33
C LEU A 203 -10.48 23.96 -14.49
N ARG A 204 -11.68 24.32 -14.97
CA ARG A 204 -12.28 23.71 -16.16
C ARG A 204 -11.42 23.91 -17.40
N GLN A 205 -10.97 25.14 -17.66
CA GLN A 205 -10.10 25.44 -18.79
C GLN A 205 -8.78 24.68 -18.65
N TRP A 206 -8.13 24.77 -17.51
CA TRP A 206 -6.81 24.20 -17.29
C TRP A 206 -6.83 22.66 -17.34
N ILE A 207 -7.78 21.98 -16.65
CA ILE A 207 -7.83 20.53 -16.61
C ILE A 207 -8.46 19.95 -17.88
N LEU A 208 -9.67 20.42 -18.27
CA LEU A 208 -10.47 19.77 -19.30
C LEU A 208 -10.04 20.11 -20.72
N GLU A 209 -9.36 21.25 -20.92
CA GLU A 209 -8.91 21.67 -22.26
C GLU A 209 -7.39 21.59 -22.44
N GLU A 210 -6.60 21.89 -21.40
CA GLU A 210 -5.13 22.00 -21.52
C GLU A 210 -4.41 20.71 -21.09
N HIS A 211 -5.07 19.81 -20.31
CA HIS A 211 -4.47 18.56 -19.76
C HIS A 211 -5.29 17.30 -20.08
N LYS A 212 -5.73 17.18 -21.34
CA LYS A 212 -6.45 15.97 -21.83
C LYS A 212 -5.57 14.72 -21.85
N GLU A 213 -4.25 14.89 -21.82
CA GLU A 213 -3.25 13.82 -21.80
C GLU A 213 -3.08 13.19 -20.42
N TRP A 214 -3.61 13.76 -19.35
CA TRP A 214 -3.56 13.17 -18.03
C TRP A 214 -4.21 11.79 -18.00
N LYS A 215 -3.78 10.95 -17.07
CA LYS A 215 -4.36 9.59 -16.93
C LYS A 215 -5.90 9.65 -16.89
N PRO A 216 -6.60 8.69 -17.52
CA PRO A 216 -8.07 8.71 -17.60
C PRO A 216 -8.78 8.75 -16.24
N ASN A 217 -8.23 8.10 -15.20
CA ASN A 217 -8.78 8.16 -13.85
C ASN A 217 -8.66 9.56 -13.23
N VAL A 218 -7.55 10.25 -13.43
CA VAL A 218 -7.33 11.62 -12.96
C VAL A 218 -8.28 12.59 -13.67
N TYR A 219 -8.26 12.57 -15.00
CA TYR A 219 -9.13 13.40 -15.81
C TYR A 219 -10.62 13.16 -15.52
N GLY A 220 -11.02 11.89 -15.43
CA GLY A 220 -12.41 11.51 -15.19
C GLY A 220 -12.91 11.95 -13.80
N GLN A 221 -12.09 11.77 -12.76
CA GLN A 221 -12.46 12.21 -11.41
C GLN A 221 -12.54 13.73 -11.30
N CYS A 222 -11.58 14.46 -11.88
CA CYS A 222 -11.64 15.93 -11.93
C CYS A 222 -12.88 16.43 -12.66
N LYS A 223 -13.18 15.84 -13.84
CA LYS A 223 -14.39 16.17 -14.61
C LYS A 223 -15.66 15.94 -13.79
N SER A 224 -15.76 14.80 -13.10
CA SER A 224 -16.92 14.49 -12.25
C SER A 224 -17.13 15.56 -11.16
N TRP A 225 -16.06 15.97 -10.48
CA TRP A 225 -16.13 17.01 -9.45
C TRP A 225 -16.54 18.39 -10.00
N LEU A 226 -15.95 18.77 -11.13
CA LEU A 226 -16.31 20.01 -11.81
C LEU A 226 -17.77 20.00 -12.30
N ASP A 227 -18.26 18.86 -12.82
CA ASP A 227 -19.64 18.75 -13.30
C ASP A 227 -20.67 18.82 -12.16
N MET A 228 -20.31 18.40 -10.93
CA MET A 228 -21.14 18.60 -9.74
C MET A 228 -21.19 20.05 -9.26
N GLY A 229 -20.27 20.90 -9.70
CA GLY A 229 -20.10 22.27 -9.23
C GLY A 229 -19.31 22.36 -7.92
N LEU A 230 -18.27 23.18 -7.92
CA LEU A 230 -17.40 23.34 -6.75
C LEU A 230 -18.07 24.23 -5.69
N GLN A 231 -17.79 23.93 -4.43
CA GLN A 231 -18.31 24.67 -3.28
C GLN A 231 -17.16 25.25 -2.44
N PRO A 232 -17.38 26.39 -1.74
CA PRO A 232 -16.39 26.91 -0.80
C PRO A 232 -15.99 25.88 0.24
N ARG A 233 -14.68 25.78 0.51
CA ARG A 233 -14.11 24.76 1.42
C ARG A 233 -13.43 25.40 2.61
N ALA A 234 -13.78 24.96 3.84
CA ALA A 234 -13.16 25.48 5.06
C ALA A 234 -11.66 25.12 5.10
N VAL A 235 -10.84 26.13 5.40
CA VAL A 235 -9.37 26.01 5.48
C VAL A 235 -8.84 26.09 6.93
N SER A 236 -9.74 26.15 7.91
CA SER A 236 -9.43 26.13 9.35
C SER A 236 -10.29 25.14 10.12
N ARG A 237 -9.84 24.75 11.29
CA ARG A 237 -10.53 23.84 12.22
C ARG A 237 -10.34 24.31 13.65
N ASP A 238 -11.33 24.02 14.51
CA ASP A 238 -11.24 24.15 15.96
C ASP A 238 -10.50 22.93 16.53
N LEU A 239 -9.19 23.01 16.59
CA LEU A 239 -8.29 21.94 17.06
C LEU A 239 -7.05 22.55 17.73
N ASP A 240 -6.40 21.77 18.60
CA ASP A 240 -5.18 22.18 19.32
C ASP A 240 -3.89 21.69 18.64
N TRP A 241 -4.00 20.77 17.65
CA TRP A 241 -2.88 20.17 16.97
C TRP A 241 -2.86 20.53 15.49
N GLY A 242 -1.90 21.36 15.08
CA GLY A 242 -1.74 21.87 13.72
C GLY A 242 -1.04 23.21 13.70
N VAL A 243 -0.90 23.82 12.51
CA VAL A 243 -0.39 25.19 12.35
C VAL A 243 -1.49 26.18 12.76
N SER A 244 -1.21 27.03 13.73
CA SER A 244 -2.17 28.04 14.20
C SER A 244 -2.59 28.98 13.05
N VAL A 245 -3.86 29.34 12.96
CA VAL A 245 -4.36 30.33 12.00
C VAL A 245 -3.78 31.69 12.35
N PRO A 246 -2.98 32.34 11.46
CA PRO A 246 -2.12 33.46 11.80
C PRO A 246 -2.80 34.86 11.68
N VAL A 247 -4.08 34.96 12.04
CA VAL A 247 -4.85 36.23 11.97
C VAL A 247 -5.60 36.50 13.27
N GLU A 248 -5.94 37.75 13.51
CA GLU A 248 -6.67 38.19 14.73
C GLU A 248 -8.07 37.54 14.81
N GLY A 249 -8.48 37.12 16.02
CA GLY A 249 -9.76 36.45 16.26
C GLY A 249 -9.80 35.00 15.82
N ALA A 250 -8.62 34.37 15.67
CA ALA A 250 -8.47 32.95 15.31
C ALA A 250 -7.94 32.09 16.47
N GLU A 251 -8.08 32.55 17.72
CA GLU A 251 -7.62 31.82 18.91
C GLU A 251 -8.29 30.44 18.99
N GLY A 252 -7.51 29.40 19.27
CA GLY A 252 -7.98 28.02 19.36
C GLY A 252 -8.30 27.38 17.98
N LYS A 253 -7.78 27.94 16.91
CA LYS A 253 -7.96 27.42 15.55
C LYS A 253 -6.63 27.12 14.87
N VAL A 254 -6.63 26.03 14.10
CA VAL A 254 -5.50 25.65 13.27
C VAL A 254 -5.89 25.60 11.79
N LEU A 255 -4.88 25.63 10.93
CA LEU A 255 -5.08 25.37 9.51
C LEU A 255 -5.60 23.94 9.32
N TYR A 256 -6.55 23.77 8.40
CA TYR A 256 -7.04 22.44 8.05
C TYR A 256 -5.94 21.63 7.37
N VAL A 257 -5.74 20.39 7.79
CA VAL A 257 -4.64 19.54 7.31
C VAL A 257 -4.53 19.45 5.79
N TRP A 258 -5.65 19.46 5.07
CA TRP A 258 -5.66 19.41 3.60
C TRP A 258 -5.36 20.76 2.92
N PHE A 259 -5.34 21.85 3.68
CA PHE A 259 -4.81 23.14 3.24
C PHE A 259 -3.32 23.23 3.54
N ASP A 260 -2.89 22.76 4.71
CA ASP A 260 -1.53 22.90 5.19
C ASP A 260 -0.59 21.82 4.58
N ALA A 261 -1.01 20.55 4.50
CA ALA A 261 -0.18 19.45 4.02
C ALA A 261 0.48 19.69 2.64
N PRO A 262 -0.22 20.15 1.59
CA PRO A 262 0.42 20.38 0.29
C PRO A 262 1.44 21.54 0.31
N ILE A 263 1.34 22.48 1.25
CA ILE A 263 2.37 23.49 1.46
C ILE A 263 3.67 22.84 1.97
N GLY A 264 3.59 21.65 2.56
CA GLY A 264 4.71 20.81 2.94
C GLY A 264 5.68 20.53 1.80
N TYR A 265 5.19 20.38 0.58
CA TYR A 265 6.07 20.24 -0.59
C TYR A 265 6.94 21.48 -0.81
N ILE A 266 6.37 22.66 -0.64
CA ILE A 266 7.07 23.95 -0.80
C ILE A 266 8.08 24.12 0.34
N SER A 267 7.66 23.90 1.59
CA SER A 267 8.53 24.05 2.77
C SER A 267 9.69 23.07 2.77
N ASN A 268 9.46 21.82 2.36
CA ASN A 268 10.51 20.81 2.25
C ASN A 268 11.51 21.17 1.14
N THR A 269 11.04 21.72 0.01
CA THR A 269 11.94 22.23 -1.03
C THR A 269 12.77 23.41 -0.52
N LYS A 270 12.17 24.31 0.25
CA LYS A 270 12.89 25.45 0.84
C LYS A 270 13.90 25.00 1.90
N GLU A 271 13.58 23.95 2.65
CA GLU A 271 14.54 23.33 3.60
C GLU A 271 15.76 22.75 2.88
N LEU A 272 15.51 22.03 1.75
CA LEU A 272 16.56 21.45 0.92
C LEU A 272 17.43 22.53 0.24
N LEU A 273 16.80 23.54 -0.33
CA LEU A 273 17.41 24.56 -1.22
C LEU A 273 17.01 25.97 -0.77
N PRO A 274 17.47 26.48 0.39
CA PRO A 274 17.01 27.74 0.95
C PRO A 274 17.07 28.94 -0.01
N ASP A 275 18.14 29.01 -0.83
CA ASP A 275 18.37 30.12 -1.76
C ASP A 275 17.84 29.84 -3.19
N LYS A 276 17.39 28.62 -3.51
CA LYS A 276 17.03 28.22 -4.87
C LYS A 276 15.63 27.58 -4.99
N TRP A 277 14.91 27.40 -3.89
CA TRP A 277 13.61 26.72 -3.90
C TRP A 277 12.60 27.36 -4.86
N GLU A 278 12.65 28.70 -5.03
CA GLU A 278 11.76 29.43 -5.94
C GLU A 278 11.96 29.05 -7.41
N LEU A 279 13.16 28.61 -7.80
CA LEU A 279 13.40 28.11 -9.16
C LEU A 279 12.55 26.88 -9.47
N TYR A 280 12.26 26.05 -8.47
CA TYR A 280 11.44 24.86 -8.65
C TYR A 280 9.93 25.13 -8.52
N TRP A 281 9.53 26.20 -7.84
CA TRP A 281 8.13 26.47 -7.56
C TRP A 281 7.55 27.67 -8.32
N LYS A 282 8.39 28.56 -8.86
CA LYS A 282 7.94 29.82 -9.47
C LYS A 282 8.47 30.03 -10.89
N ASP A 283 9.51 29.29 -11.30
CA ASP A 283 10.07 29.42 -12.64
C ASP A 283 9.31 28.49 -13.61
N LYS A 284 8.74 29.07 -14.67
CA LYS A 284 7.98 28.36 -15.73
C LYS A 284 8.81 27.34 -16.53
N ASP A 285 10.15 27.39 -16.41
CA ASP A 285 11.06 26.40 -16.99
C ASP A 285 11.22 25.15 -16.11
N THR A 286 10.43 25.02 -15.05
CA THR A 286 10.34 23.84 -14.19
C THR A 286 9.12 22.98 -14.55
N LYS A 287 9.34 21.70 -14.80
CA LYS A 287 8.30 20.69 -14.91
C LYS A 287 7.95 20.21 -13.50
N MET A 288 6.69 20.30 -13.09
CA MET A 288 6.22 19.82 -11.79
C MET A 288 5.36 18.56 -11.97
N VAL A 289 5.72 17.49 -11.25
CA VAL A 289 4.99 16.21 -11.31
C VAL A 289 4.66 15.73 -9.90
N HIS A 290 3.37 15.51 -9.62
CA HIS A 290 2.89 15.00 -8.34
C HIS A 290 2.53 13.52 -8.44
N PHE A 291 3.29 12.62 -7.78
CA PHE A 291 2.95 11.21 -7.65
C PHE A 291 2.04 11.00 -6.44
N ILE A 292 0.85 10.47 -6.68
CA ILE A 292 -0.20 10.33 -5.67
C ILE A 292 -1.00 9.03 -5.84
N GLY A 293 -1.76 8.64 -4.82
CA GLY A 293 -2.85 7.67 -4.94
C GLY A 293 -4.15 8.35 -5.42
N LYS A 294 -5.09 7.60 -5.96
CA LYS A 294 -6.37 8.12 -6.49
C LYS A 294 -7.21 8.89 -5.48
N ASP A 295 -7.07 8.60 -4.20
CA ASP A 295 -7.73 9.27 -3.09
C ASP A 295 -7.29 10.73 -2.92
N ASN A 296 -6.12 11.09 -3.45
CA ASN A 296 -5.55 12.43 -3.39
C ASN A 296 -5.77 13.28 -4.66
N ILE A 297 -6.46 12.77 -5.68
CA ILE A 297 -6.64 13.47 -6.97
C ILE A 297 -7.30 14.84 -6.78
N VAL A 298 -8.39 14.92 -6.03
CA VAL A 298 -9.13 16.17 -5.83
C VAL A 298 -8.25 17.25 -5.19
N PHE A 299 -7.42 16.86 -4.23
CA PHE A 299 -6.55 17.82 -3.54
C PHE A 299 -5.41 18.32 -4.42
N HIS A 300 -4.79 17.46 -5.22
CA HIS A 300 -3.65 17.82 -6.06
C HIS A 300 -4.04 18.41 -7.41
N CYS A 301 -5.26 18.15 -7.89
CA CYS A 301 -5.72 18.65 -9.19
C CYS A 301 -6.73 19.81 -9.09
N ILE A 302 -7.41 19.98 -7.95
CA ILE A 302 -8.43 21.01 -7.77
C ILE A 302 -8.06 21.99 -6.65
N VAL A 303 -7.92 21.50 -5.41
CA VAL A 303 -7.74 22.35 -4.23
C VAL A 303 -6.39 23.06 -4.24
N PHE A 304 -5.30 22.30 -4.34
CA PHE A 304 -3.96 22.86 -4.32
C PHE A 304 -3.66 23.77 -5.52
N PRO A 305 -4.02 23.43 -6.78
CA PRO A 305 -3.91 24.35 -7.91
C PRO A 305 -4.73 25.63 -7.73
N ALA A 306 -5.92 25.57 -7.14
CA ALA A 306 -6.69 26.76 -6.80
C ALA A 306 -5.96 27.65 -5.78
N MET A 307 -5.34 27.06 -4.75
CA MET A 307 -4.51 27.76 -3.77
C MET A 307 -3.30 28.45 -4.43
N LEU A 308 -2.55 27.71 -5.26
CA LEU A 308 -1.37 28.23 -5.98
C LEU A 308 -1.76 29.37 -6.93
N LYS A 309 -2.89 29.21 -7.63
CA LYS A 309 -3.42 30.24 -8.54
C LYS A 309 -3.89 31.48 -7.80
N ALA A 310 -4.55 31.33 -6.66
CA ALA A 310 -5.00 32.41 -5.80
C ALA A 310 -3.81 33.23 -5.24
N GLU A 311 -2.75 32.52 -4.82
CA GLU A 311 -1.49 33.17 -4.39
C GLU A 311 -0.81 33.88 -5.57
N GLY A 312 -0.79 33.27 -6.76
CA GLY A 312 -0.47 33.90 -8.04
C GLY A 312 1.00 33.90 -8.46
N SER A 313 1.94 33.54 -7.62
CA SER A 313 3.37 33.51 -7.96
C SER A 313 3.92 32.09 -8.27
N TYR A 314 3.13 31.06 -8.02
CA TYR A 314 3.54 29.66 -8.19
C TYR A 314 3.18 29.12 -9.57
N ILE A 315 3.99 28.17 -10.06
CA ILE A 315 3.65 27.33 -11.22
C ILE A 315 2.62 26.27 -10.83
N LEU A 316 2.01 25.65 -11.82
CA LEU A 316 1.05 24.56 -11.65
C LEU A 316 1.66 23.23 -12.11
N PRO A 317 1.16 22.08 -11.64
CA PRO A 317 1.69 20.79 -12.06
C PRO A 317 1.44 20.53 -13.55
N ASP A 318 2.47 20.02 -14.22
CA ASP A 318 2.37 19.57 -15.62
C ASP A 318 1.73 18.19 -15.71
N ASN A 319 1.92 17.34 -14.70
CA ASN A 319 1.26 16.04 -14.64
C ASN A 319 1.04 15.57 -13.19
N VAL A 320 -0.02 14.80 -13.01
CA VAL A 320 -0.37 14.17 -11.73
C VAL A 320 -0.65 12.67 -11.97
N PRO A 321 0.40 11.84 -12.09
CA PRO A 321 0.24 10.41 -12.33
C PRO A 321 -0.28 9.72 -11.07
N ALA A 322 -1.60 9.57 -10.95
CA ALA A 322 -2.24 8.85 -9.86
C ALA A 322 -2.41 7.36 -10.20
N ASN A 323 -2.10 6.50 -9.25
CA ASN A 323 -2.39 5.07 -9.34
C ASN A 323 -3.66 4.70 -8.55
N GLU A 324 -4.29 3.61 -8.97
CA GLU A 324 -5.40 2.95 -8.29
C GLU A 324 -4.92 2.21 -7.03
N PHE A 325 -5.79 1.45 -6.36
CA PHE A 325 -5.41 0.72 -5.14
C PHE A 325 -4.78 -0.63 -5.44
N LEU A 326 -3.81 -1.00 -4.60
CA LEU A 326 -3.29 -2.35 -4.52
C LEU A 326 -4.01 -3.07 -3.37
N ASN A 327 -4.59 -4.22 -3.68
CA ASN A 327 -5.18 -5.14 -2.70
C ASN A 327 -4.13 -6.15 -2.22
N LEU A 328 -4.46 -6.93 -1.20
CA LEU A 328 -3.61 -7.97 -0.61
C LEU A 328 -4.42 -9.26 -0.46
N GLU A 329 -4.01 -10.32 -1.15
CA GLU A 329 -4.69 -11.64 -1.13
C GLU A 329 -6.20 -11.52 -1.41
N GLY A 330 -6.56 -10.67 -2.39
CA GLY A 330 -7.95 -10.43 -2.81
C GLY A 330 -8.75 -9.45 -1.94
N ASP A 331 -8.22 -9.03 -0.80
CA ASP A 331 -8.89 -8.11 0.13
C ASP A 331 -8.24 -6.71 0.09
N LYS A 332 -9.02 -5.66 0.37
CA LYS A 332 -8.51 -4.29 0.48
C LYS A 332 -7.54 -4.18 1.67
N ILE A 333 -6.34 -3.63 1.43
CA ILE A 333 -5.38 -3.31 2.49
C ILE A 333 -6.04 -2.37 3.52
N SER A 334 -5.83 -2.64 4.80
CA SER A 334 -6.45 -1.90 5.90
C SER A 334 -5.51 -1.77 7.09
N THR A 335 -5.11 -0.54 7.39
CA THR A 335 -4.28 -0.21 8.55
C THR A 335 -4.99 -0.50 9.89
N SER A 336 -6.27 -0.15 9.98
CA SER A 336 -7.06 -0.34 11.21
C SER A 336 -7.29 -1.82 11.56
N ARG A 337 -7.33 -2.70 10.54
CA ARG A 337 -7.46 -4.15 10.70
C ARG A 337 -6.12 -4.88 10.71
N ASN A 338 -5.00 -4.15 10.63
CA ASN A 338 -3.66 -4.72 10.45
C ASN A 338 -3.57 -5.72 9.28
N TRP A 339 -4.38 -5.51 8.23
CA TRP A 339 -4.37 -6.31 7.00
C TRP A 339 -3.47 -5.62 5.98
N ALA A 340 -2.16 -5.82 6.13
CA ALA A 340 -1.15 -5.16 5.31
C ALA A 340 0.17 -5.95 5.33
N VAL A 341 1.02 -5.72 4.33
CA VAL A 341 2.44 -6.02 4.37
C VAL A 341 3.16 -4.70 4.66
N TRP A 342 3.68 -4.58 5.86
CA TRP A 342 4.37 -3.38 6.35
C TRP A 342 5.81 -3.34 5.85
N LEU A 343 6.27 -2.18 5.37
CA LEU A 343 7.60 -2.07 4.78
C LEU A 343 8.72 -2.39 5.78
N HIS A 344 8.66 -1.85 7.00
CA HIS A 344 9.68 -2.11 8.03
C HIS A 344 9.76 -3.59 8.41
N GLU A 345 8.62 -4.29 8.53
CA GLU A 345 8.59 -5.74 8.79
C GLU A 345 9.14 -6.54 7.59
N TYR A 346 8.77 -6.14 6.36
CA TYR A 346 9.32 -6.77 5.16
C TYR A 346 10.85 -6.68 5.11
N LEU A 347 11.41 -5.53 5.43
CA LEU A 347 12.87 -5.33 5.40
C LEU A 347 13.60 -6.20 6.44
N GLU A 348 12.98 -6.47 7.58
CA GLU A 348 13.49 -7.39 8.61
C GLU A 348 13.34 -8.86 8.21
N GLU A 349 12.20 -9.25 7.64
CA GLU A 349 11.87 -10.64 7.28
C GLU A 349 12.50 -11.09 5.96
N PHE A 350 12.81 -10.15 5.05
CA PHE A 350 13.40 -10.40 3.73
C PHE A 350 14.69 -9.59 3.49
N PRO A 351 15.73 -9.77 4.32
CA PRO A 351 16.96 -9.00 4.19
C PRO A 351 17.59 -9.20 2.80
N GLY A 352 18.02 -8.09 2.17
CA GLY A 352 18.63 -8.11 0.83
C GLY A 352 17.67 -8.38 -0.33
N LYS A 353 16.35 -8.40 -0.10
CA LYS A 353 15.33 -8.64 -1.13
C LYS A 353 14.50 -7.39 -1.47
N GLN A 354 15.06 -6.19 -1.28
CA GLN A 354 14.42 -4.92 -1.63
C GLN A 354 13.99 -4.90 -3.11
N ASP A 355 14.89 -5.28 -4.00
CA ASP A 355 14.63 -5.28 -5.45
C ASP A 355 13.60 -6.33 -5.88
N VAL A 356 13.46 -7.43 -5.14
CA VAL A 356 12.39 -8.40 -5.38
C VAL A 356 11.03 -7.76 -5.16
N LEU A 357 10.86 -7.04 -4.05
CA LEU A 357 9.60 -6.33 -3.78
C LEU A 357 9.38 -5.19 -4.77
N ARG A 358 10.41 -4.39 -5.10
CA ARG A 358 10.33 -3.34 -6.11
C ARG A 358 9.87 -3.88 -7.46
N TYR A 359 10.43 -5.02 -7.89
CA TYR A 359 10.05 -5.70 -9.12
C TYR A 359 8.57 -6.10 -9.13
N VAL A 360 8.13 -6.81 -8.07
CA VAL A 360 6.75 -7.30 -7.97
C VAL A 360 5.75 -6.15 -7.91
N LEU A 361 6.03 -5.12 -7.11
CA LEU A 361 5.16 -3.95 -7.00
C LEU A 361 5.08 -3.17 -8.32
N THR A 362 6.17 -3.06 -9.08
CA THR A 362 6.17 -2.42 -10.40
C THR A 362 5.41 -3.27 -11.42
N ALA A 363 5.66 -4.59 -11.46
CA ALA A 363 4.97 -5.51 -12.37
C ALA A 363 3.47 -5.59 -12.11
N ASN A 364 3.04 -5.37 -10.86
CA ASN A 364 1.65 -5.35 -10.43
C ASN A 364 1.14 -3.92 -10.13
N ALA A 365 1.85 -2.87 -10.59
CA ALA A 365 1.44 -1.50 -10.32
C ALA A 365 -0.01 -1.26 -10.77
N PRO A 366 -0.86 -0.67 -9.91
CA PRO A 366 -2.27 -0.44 -10.22
C PRO A 366 -2.44 0.84 -11.08
N GLU A 367 -1.84 0.86 -12.29
CA GLU A 367 -1.76 2.06 -13.11
C GLU A 367 -3.10 2.48 -13.73
N THR A 368 -3.97 1.50 -14.05
CA THR A 368 -5.24 1.74 -14.79
C THR A 368 -6.47 1.20 -14.09
N LYS A 369 -6.30 0.29 -13.16
CA LYS A 369 -7.33 -0.33 -12.32
C LYS A 369 -6.71 -0.87 -11.04
N ASP A 370 -7.53 -1.11 -10.04
CA ASP A 370 -7.10 -1.82 -8.82
C ASP A 370 -6.43 -3.16 -9.20
N ASN A 371 -5.37 -3.50 -8.51
CA ASN A 371 -4.64 -4.75 -8.71
C ASN A 371 -4.43 -5.44 -7.36
N ASP A 372 -3.91 -6.65 -7.39
CA ASP A 372 -3.73 -7.49 -6.20
C ASP A 372 -2.27 -7.90 -6.03
N PHE A 373 -1.80 -7.92 -4.79
CA PHE A 373 -0.55 -8.52 -4.39
C PHE A 373 -0.86 -9.84 -3.70
N THR A 374 -0.24 -10.93 -4.15
CA THR A 374 -0.26 -12.21 -3.46
C THR A 374 1.16 -12.70 -3.19
N TRP A 375 1.37 -13.35 -2.05
CA TRP A 375 2.66 -13.95 -1.73
C TRP A 375 3.07 -15.04 -2.74
N LYS A 376 2.08 -15.72 -3.32
CA LYS A 376 2.32 -16.70 -4.37
C LYS A 376 2.83 -16.06 -5.66
N ASP A 377 2.26 -14.92 -6.08
CA ASP A 377 2.77 -14.17 -7.25
C ASP A 377 4.15 -13.58 -6.97
N PHE A 378 4.39 -13.08 -5.75
CA PHE A 378 5.71 -12.61 -5.31
C PHE A 378 6.79 -13.68 -5.49
N GLN A 379 6.55 -14.90 -5.01
CA GLN A 379 7.44 -16.02 -5.20
C GLN A 379 7.60 -16.38 -6.68
N ALA A 380 6.50 -16.48 -7.41
CA ALA A 380 6.50 -16.87 -8.82
C ALA A 380 7.32 -15.89 -9.67
N ARG A 381 7.16 -14.59 -9.47
CA ARG A 381 7.94 -13.57 -10.19
C ARG A 381 9.40 -13.59 -9.81
N ASN A 382 9.73 -13.75 -8.52
CA ASN A 382 11.13 -13.91 -8.14
C ASN A 382 11.75 -15.15 -8.82
N ASN A 383 11.12 -16.32 -8.68
CA ASN A 383 11.72 -17.57 -9.10
C ASN A 383 11.76 -17.72 -10.64
N ASN A 384 10.69 -17.31 -11.34
CA ASN A 384 10.55 -17.52 -12.78
C ASN A 384 11.03 -16.35 -13.63
N GLU A 385 11.09 -15.14 -13.11
CA GLU A 385 11.52 -13.96 -13.87
C GLU A 385 12.89 -13.45 -13.40
N LEU A 386 13.04 -13.07 -12.12
CA LEU A 386 14.31 -12.55 -11.61
C LEU A 386 15.41 -13.61 -11.57
N VAL A 387 15.14 -14.80 -11.04
CA VAL A 387 16.13 -15.88 -10.98
C VAL A 387 16.30 -16.54 -12.35
N ALA A 388 15.20 -17.03 -12.95
CA ALA A 388 15.28 -17.90 -14.12
C ALA A 388 15.57 -17.14 -15.43
N ILE A 389 15.26 -15.85 -15.53
CA ILE A 389 15.50 -15.04 -16.73
C ILE A 389 16.69 -14.11 -16.51
N LEU A 390 16.55 -13.10 -15.64
CA LEU A 390 17.59 -12.07 -15.46
C LEU A 390 18.85 -12.64 -14.82
N GLY A 391 18.74 -13.27 -13.67
CA GLY A 391 19.85 -13.84 -12.92
C GLY A 391 20.56 -14.96 -13.67
N ASN A 392 19.80 -15.84 -14.34
CA ASN A 392 20.36 -16.92 -15.14
C ASN A 392 21.20 -16.42 -16.32
N PHE A 393 20.70 -15.42 -17.07
CA PHE A 393 21.44 -14.85 -18.18
C PHE A 393 22.75 -14.22 -17.71
N VAL A 394 22.67 -13.33 -16.72
CA VAL A 394 23.85 -12.65 -16.16
C VAL A 394 24.88 -13.65 -15.64
N ASN A 395 24.46 -14.62 -14.86
CA ASN A 395 25.34 -15.63 -14.30
C ASN A 395 26.04 -16.45 -15.42
N ARG A 396 25.30 -16.87 -16.46
CA ARG A 396 25.87 -17.62 -17.56
C ARG A 396 26.88 -16.80 -18.36
N ALA A 397 26.58 -15.54 -18.68
CA ALA A 397 27.50 -14.66 -19.39
C ALA A 397 28.84 -14.50 -18.64
N LEU A 398 28.77 -14.20 -17.33
CA LEU A 398 29.94 -14.03 -16.47
C LEU A 398 30.72 -15.34 -16.26
N VAL A 399 30.05 -16.43 -15.87
CA VAL A 399 30.69 -17.71 -15.57
C VAL A 399 31.38 -18.30 -16.81
N LEU A 400 30.77 -18.20 -18.00
CA LEU A 400 31.40 -18.69 -19.23
C LEU A 400 32.59 -17.84 -19.62
N THR A 401 32.54 -16.51 -19.39
CA THR A 401 33.69 -15.62 -19.64
C THR A 401 34.83 -15.93 -18.67
N HIS A 402 34.57 -16.11 -17.38
CA HIS A 402 35.61 -16.56 -16.44
C HIS A 402 36.24 -17.89 -16.85
N LYS A 403 35.38 -18.83 -17.30
CA LYS A 403 35.84 -20.18 -17.68
C LYS A 403 36.72 -20.21 -18.92
N TYR A 404 36.40 -19.42 -19.95
CA TYR A 404 37.04 -19.52 -21.26
C TYR A 404 38.03 -18.41 -21.56
N PHE A 405 37.91 -17.26 -20.86
CA PHE A 405 38.70 -16.05 -21.10
C PHE A 405 39.29 -15.45 -19.82
N ASP A 406 39.47 -16.26 -18.77
CA ASP A 406 40.07 -15.87 -17.48
C ASP A 406 39.46 -14.59 -16.89
N GLY A 407 38.15 -14.40 -17.07
CA GLY A 407 37.43 -13.21 -16.57
C GLY A 407 37.72 -11.90 -17.31
N LYS A 408 38.25 -11.98 -18.53
CA LYS A 408 38.48 -10.81 -19.38
C LYS A 408 37.48 -10.76 -20.52
N VAL A 409 37.03 -9.56 -20.84
CA VAL A 409 36.11 -9.33 -21.98
C VAL A 409 36.83 -9.75 -23.26
N PRO A 410 36.34 -10.75 -24.00
CA PRO A 410 36.98 -11.21 -25.21
C PRO A 410 36.84 -10.21 -26.36
N VAL A 411 37.73 -10.28 -27.33
CA VAL A 411 37.62 -9.50 -28.57
C VAL A 411 36.53 -10.10 -29.46
N ALA A 412 35.57 -9.29 -29.89
CA ALA A 412 34.58 -9.74 -30.87
C ALA A 412 35.22 -9.86 -32.25
N GLY A 413 35.00 -10.97 -32.96
CA GLY A 413 35.34 -11.19 -34.33
C GLY A 413 34.26 -10.70 -35.31
N GLU A 414 34.21 -11.32 -36.48
CA GLU A 414 33.20 -11.01 -37.49
C GLU A 414 31.80 -11.40 -37.02
N LEU A 415 30.83 -10.49 -37.14
CA LEU A 415 29.44 -10.68 -36.73
C LEU A 415 28.68 -11.46 -37.81
N THR A 416 27.92 -12.45 -37.40
CA THR A 416 26.94 -13.12 -38.26
C THR A 416 25.69 -12.26 -38.44
N ASP A 417 24.81 -12.65 -39.37
CA ASP A 417 23.51 -11.96 -39.54
C ASP A 417 22.64 -12.09 -38.27
N TYR A 418 22.72 -13.23 -37.60
CA TYR A 418 21.99 -13.45 -36.33
C TYR A 418 22.49 -12.53 -35.20
N ASP A 419 23.81 -12.27 -35.16
CA ASP A 419 24.37 -11.30 -34.20
C ASP A 419 23.82 -9.90 -34.48
N ARG A 420 23.82 -9.51 -35.76
CA ARG A 420 23.30 -8.19 -36.18
C ARG A 420 21.81 -8.02 -35.87
N GLU A 421 20.98 -9.06 -36.10
CA GLU A 421 19.59 -9.07 -35.74
C GLU A 421 19.41 -8.91 -34.23
N THR A 422 20.13 -9.69 -33.42
CA THR A 422 20.12 -9.59 -31.96
C THR A 422 20.49 -8.19 -31.48
N LEU A 423 21.53 -7.59 -32.02
CA LEU A 423 21.96 -6.23 -31.70
C LEU A 423 20.95 -5.17 -32.09
N LYS A 424 20.17 -5.38 -33.15
CA LYS A 424 19.08 -4.50 -33.54
C LYS A 424 17.91 -4.61 -32.57
N GLU A 425 17.47 -5.83 -32.24
CA GLU A 425 16.38 -6.04 -31.26
C GLU A 425 16.68 -5.34 -29.94
N PHE A 426 17.91 -5.42 -29.44
CA PHE A 426 18.24 -4.83 -28.17
C PHE A 426 18.41 -3.30 -28.22
N ALA A 427 18.81 -2.74 -29.36
CA ALA A 427 18.86 -1.29 -29.55
C ALA A 427 17.46 -0.66 -29.56
N ASP A 428 16.46 -1.38 -30.10
CA ASP A 428 15.07 -0.91 -30.14
C ASP A 428 14.45 -0.81 -28.72
N VAL A 429 14.91 -1.63 -27.76
CA VAL A 429 14.38 -1.64 -26.38
C VAL A 429 14.55 -0.28 -25.69
N LYS A 430 15.64 0.45 -25.95
CA LYS A 430 15.87 1.79 -25.37
C LYS A 430 14.71 2.73 -25.65
N ALA A 431 14.31 2.86 -26.91
CA ALA A 431 13.25 3.77 -27.34
C ALA A 431 11.90 3.41 -26.72
N GLU A 432 11.61 2.11 -26.60
CA GLU A 432 10.37 1.61 -25.97
C GLU A 432 10.36 1.91 -24.46
N VAL A 433 11.45 1.64 -23.75
CA VAL A 433 11.54 1.92 -22.31
C VAL A 433 11.42 3.43 -22.04
N GLU A 434 12.12 4.28 -22.82
CA GLU A 434 12.00 5.75 -22.73
C GLU A 434 10.56 6.20 -22.94
N ASN A 435 9.91 5.74 -24.01
CA ASN A 435 8.53 6.10 -24.32
C ASN A 435 7.59 5.74 -23.18
N TYR A 436 7.74 4.56 -22.57
CA TYR A 436 6.89 4.15 -21.46
C TYR A 436 7.16 4.95 -20.18
N LEU A 437 8.42 5.24 -19.85
CA LEU A 437 8.79 6.03 -18.67
C LEU A 437 8.31 7.49 -18.79
N ASP A 438 8.46 8.11 -19.97
CA ASP A 438 8.01 9.47 -20.24
C ASP A 438 6.48 9.62 -20.14
N HIS A 439 5.73 8.51 -20.35
CA HIS A 439 4.27 8.46 -20.21
C HIS A 439 3.78 7.81 -18.90
N TYR A 440 4.66 7.65 -17.92
CA TYR A 440 4.33 7.09 -16.57
C TYR A 440 3.73 5.67 -16.65
N ARG A 441 4.19 4.83 -17.60
CA ARG A 441 3.79 3.44 -17.82
C ARG A 441 4.89 2.49 -17.33
N PHE A 442 5.06 2.42 -16.02
CA PHE A 442 6.19 1.72 -15.39
C PHE A 442 6.13 0.20 -15.55
N ARG A 443 4.93 -0.38 -15.59
CA ARG A 443 4.74 -1.82 -15.86
C ARG A 443 5.28 -2.22 -17.24
N ASP A 444 4.91 -1.44 -18.24
CA ASP A 444 5.35 -1.70 -19.62
C ASP A 444 6.84 -1.45 -19.78
N ALA A 445 7.37 -0.38 -19.17
CA ALA A 445 8.80 -0.10 -19.16
C ALA A 445 9.62 -1.23 -18.51
N LEU A 446 9.17 -1.75 -17.35
CA LEU A 446 9.81 -2.89 -16.70
C LEU A 446 9.77 -4.16 -17.56
N LYS A 447 8.64 -4.41 -18.23
CA LYS A 447 8.49 -5.55 -19.14
C LYS A 447 9.50 -5.50 -20.29
N GLU A 448 9.70 -4.31 -20.88
CA GLU A 448 10.68 -4.13 -21.95
C GLU A 448 12.13 -4.19 -21.44
N ALA A 449 12.43 -3.66 -20.25
CA ALA A 449 13.74 -3.87 -19.64
C ALA A 449 14.03 -5.37 -19.40
N MET A 450 13.03 -6.16 -18.97
CA MET A 450 13.16 -7.61 -18.83
C MET A 450 13.31 -8.31 -20.19
N ASN A 451 12.82 -7.72 -21.28
CA ASN A 451 12.97 -8.27 -22.63
C ASN A 451 14.45 -8.34 -23.05
N LEU A 452 15.30 -7.39 -22.64
CA LEU A 452 16.75 -7.48 -22.84
C LEU A 452 17.34 -8.79 -22.28
N ALA A 453 16.93 -9.19 -21.08
CA ALA A 453 17.41 -10.44 -20.50
C ALA A 453 16.87 -11.68 -21.26
N ARG A 454 15.66 -11.61 -21.81
CA ARG A 454 15.09 -12.67 -22.65
C ARG A 454 15.86 -12.79 -23.96
N ILE A 455 16.17 -11.67 -24.63
CA ILE A 455 16.99 -11.62 -25.82
C ILE A 455 18.37 -12.28 -25.54
N GLY A 456 19.02 -11.90 -24.44
CA GLY A 456 20.30 -12.48 -24.03
C GLY A 456 20.23 -14.00 -23.78
N ASN A 457 19.19 -14.47 -23.05
CA ASN A 457 19.00 -15.91 -22.82
C ASN A 457 18.80 -16.68 -24.13
N LYS A 458 17.95 -16.15 -25.04
CA LYS A 458 17.70 -16.74 -26.34
C LYS A 458 18.99 -16.81 -27.15
N TYR A 459 19.73 -15.71 -27.21
CA TYR A 459 21.00 -15.63 -27.94
C TYR A 459 22.01 -16.68 -27.46
N LEU A 460 22.22 -16.82 -26.13
CA LEU A 460 23.07 -17.86 -25.58
C LEU A 460 22.56 -19.28 -25.82
N ALA A 461 21.24 -19.48 -25.81
CA ALA A 461 20.63 -20.78 -26.07
C ALA A 461 20.79 -21.21 -27.54
N ASP A 462 20.60 -20.30 -28.48
CA ASP A 462 20.66 -20.57 -29.90
C ASP A 462 22.11 -20.72 -30.41
N THR A 463 23.04 -19.96 -29.81
CA THR A 463 24.47 -20.01 -30.23
C THR A 463 25.31 -21.06 -29.52
N GLU A 464 24.82 -21.61 -28.40
CA GLU A 464 25.42 -22.72 -27.61
C GLU A 464 26.98 -22.61 -27.44
N PRO A 465 27.56 -21.51 -26.92
CA PRO A 465 29.00 -21.29 -26.84
C PRO A 465 29.77 -22.40 -26.10
N TRP A 466 29.11 -23.09 -25.15
CA TRP A 466 29.71 -24.25 -24.45
C TRP A 466 29.97 -25.46 -25.36
N LYS A 467 29.23 -25.60 -26.46
CA LYS A 467 29.50 -26.61 -27.47
C LYS A 467 30.63 -26.18 -28.40
N LEU A 468 30.56 -24.92 -28.86
CA LEU A 468 31.56 -24.33 -29.76
C LEU A 468 32.96 -24.20 -29.15
N ALA A 469 33.06 -24.12 -27.82
CA ALA A 469 34.33 -23.98 -27.11
C ALA A 469 35.33 -25.13 -27.40
N LYS A 470 34.92 -26.24 -28.01
CA LYS A 470 35.76 -27.37 -28.39
C LYS A 470 36.32 -27.24 -29.83
N THR A 471 35.71 -26.39 -30.64
CA THR A 471 35.98 -26.36 -32.11
C THR A 471 36.24 -24.97 -32.66
N ASP A 472 35.65 -23.93 -32.05
CA ASP A 472 35.72 -22.54 -32.55
C ASP A 472 35.69 -21.54 -31.40
N MET A 473 36.87 -21.27 -30.85
CA MET A 473 37.04 -20.31 -29.75
C MET A 473 36.88 -18.85 -30.18
N ASP A 474 37.15 -18.51 -31.45
CA ASP A 474 36.95 -17.14 -31.95
C ASP A 474 35.48 -16.80 -32.04
N ARG A 475 34.65 -17.78 -32.41
CA ARG A 475 33.20 -17.62 -32.38
C ARG A 475 32.68 -17.49 -30.96
N VAL A 476 33.22 -18.30 -30.01
CA VAL A 476 32.89 -18.19 -28.59
C VAL A 476 33.24 -16.81 -28.03
N ALA A 477 34.39 -16.25 -28.42
CA ALA A 477 34.81 -14.89 -28.04
C ALA A 477 33.77 -13.85 -28.47
N THR A 478 33.30 -13.92 -29.71
CA THR A 478 32.27 -13.01 -30.24
C THR A 478 30.98 -13.14 -29.49
N ILE A 479 30.47 -14.37 -29.27
CA ILE A 479 29.21 -14.63 -28.55
C ILE A 479 29.26 -14.10 -27.11
N LEU A 480 30.37 -14.34 -26.40
CA LEU A 480 30.51 -13.88 -25.03
C LEU A 480 30.72 -12.36 -24.93
N ASN A 481 31.45 -11.76 -25.90
CA ASN A 481 31.53 -10.29 -25.95
C ASN A 481 30.13 -9.67 -26.06
N LEU A 482 29.31 -10.11 -27.03
CA LEU A 482 27.97 -9.59 -27.21
C LEU A 482 27.07 -9.84 -25.94
N SER A 483 27.20 -11.03 -25.37
CA SER A 483 26.46 -11.35 -24.12
C SER A 483 26.86 -10.42 -22.96
N LEU A 484 28.12 -10.06 -22.85
CA LEU A 484 28.60 -9.09 -21.85
C LEU A 484 28.14 -7.66 -22.17
N GLN A 485 28.09 -7.25 -23.45
CA GLN A 485 27.48 -5.96 -23.80
C GLN A 485 25.97 -5.90 -23.42
N ILE A 486 25.22 -6.97 -23.66
CA ILE A 486 23.83 -7.07 -23.21
C ILE A 486 23.76 -7.00 -21.67
N THR A 487 24.67 -7.68 -20.96
CA THR A 487 24.74 -7.64 -19.49
C THR A 487 25.02 -6.22 -18.97
N ALA A 488 25.91 -5.47 -19.63
CA ALA A 488 26.18 -4.08 -19.29
C ALA A 488 24.95 -3.17 -19.52
N ASN A 489 24.21 -3.42 -20.59
CA ASN A 489 22.95 -2.72 -20.85
C ASN A 489 21.87 -3.04 -19.82
N LEU A 490 21.81 -4.27 -19.29
CA LEU A 490 20.91 -4.62 -18.19
C LEU A 490 21.21 -3.83 -16.92
N ALA A 491 22.50 -3.58 -16.61
CA ALA A 491 22.87 -2.76 -15.45
C ALA A 491 22.34 -1.32 -15.55
N ILE A 492 22.19 -0.79 -16.77
CA ILE A 492 21.66 0.57 -17.01
C ILE A 492 20.12 0.54 -17.04
N ALA A 493 19.54 -0.39 -17.79
CA ALA A 493 18.09 -0.48 -17.97
C ALA A 493 17.34 -0.76 -16.65
N PHE A 494 17.95 -1.56 -15.75
CA PHE A 494 17.36 -1.91 -14.46
C PHE A 494 17.69 -0.93 -13.33
N GLU A 495 18.61 0.01 -13.50
CA GLU A 495 18.96 1.00 -12.45
C GLU A 495 17.74 1.75 -11.89
N PRO A 496 16.78 2.23 -12.70
CA PRO A 496 15.59 2.87 -12.15
C PRO A 496 14.72 1.93 -11.33
N PHE A 497 14.61 0.66 -11.72
CA PHE A 497 13.69 -0.31 -11.15
C PHE A 497 14.30 -1.09 -9.97
N LEU A 498 15.54 -1.56 -10.13
CA LEU A 498 16.25 -2.49 -9.25
C LEU A 498 17.64 -1.95 -8.91
N PRO A 499 17.72 -0.83 -8.17
CA PRO A 499 18.98 -0.11 -7.97
C PRO A 499 20.08 -0.94 -7.29
N PHE A 500 19.72 -1.79 -6.31
CA PHE A 500 20.69 -2.64 -5.61
C PHE A 500 21.28 -3.73 -6.52
N SER A 501 20.43 -4.34 -7.33
CA SER A 501 20.87 -5.35 -8.32
C SER A 501 21.70 -4.73 -9.44
N ALA A 502 21.32 -3.55 -9.91
CA ALA A 502 22.06 -2.80 -10.91
C ALA A 502 23.44 -2.37 -10.38
N GLU A 503 23.56 -1.90 -9.14
CA GLU A 503 24.82 -1.59 -8.48
C GLU A 503 25.70 -2.84 -8.36
N LYS A 504 25.14 -3.96 -7.88
CA LYS A 504 25.85 -5.23 -7.80
C LYS A 504 26.35 -5.70 -9.17
N LEU A 505 25.52 -5.54 -10.19
CA LEU A 505 25.88 -5.91 -11.57
C LEU A 505 27.01 -5.02 -12.13
N ARG A 506 26.95 -3.70 -11.91
CA ARG A 506 28.06 -2.79 -12.26
C ARG A 506 29.35 -3.20 -11.54
N GLY A 507 29.28 -3.60 -10.27
CA GLY A 507 30.43 -4.12 -9.53
C GLY A 507 31.04 -5.36 -10.17
N MET A 508 30.23 -6.32 -10.59
CA MET A 508 30.68 -7.53 -11.29
C MET A 508 31.28 -7.25 -12.67
N LEU A 509 30.87 -6.18 -13.33
CA LEU A 509 31.38 -5.76 -14.63
C LEU A 509 32.53 -4.74 -14.55
N HIS A 510 32.91 -4.32 -13.34
CA HIS A 510 33.82 -3.20 -13.08
C HIS A 510 33.45 -1.92 -13.87
N LEU A 511 32.14 -1.71 -14.04
CA LEU A 511 31.59 -0.50 -14.66
C LEU A 511 31.53 0.63 -13.62
N GLY A 512 32.05 1.79 -14.01
CA GLY A 512 31.91 3.03 -13.25
C GLY A 512 30.50 3.61 -13.35
N HIS A 513 30.44 4.93 -13.29
CA HIS A 513 29.18 5.65 -13.52
C HIS A 513 28.64 5.36 -14.93
N CYS A 514 27.37 5.02 -15.01
CA CYS A 514 26.67 4.83 -16.28
C CYS A 514 25.63 5.94 -16.44
N ASP A 515 25.45 6.42 -17.65
CA ASP A 515 24.34 7.31 -18.01
C ASP A 515 23.37 6.62 -18.98
N TRP A 516 22.20 7.17 -19.11
CA TRP A 516 21.15 6.60 -19.95
C TRP A 516 21.49 6.55 -21.45
N ASN A 517 22.40 7.44 -21.92
CA ASN A 517 22.80 7.44 -23.31
C ASN A 517 23.68 6.24 -23.69
N MET A 518 24.24 5.57 -22.69
CA MET A 518 24.98 4.32 -22.88
C MET A 518 24.04 3.14 -23.19
N LEU A 519 22.78 3.21 -22.81
CA LEU A 519 21.81 2.16 -23.11
C LEU A 519 21.62 2.01 -24.64
N GLY A 520 21.66 0.79 -25.13
CA GLY A 520 21.60 0.45 -26.54
C GLY A 520 22.98 0.39 -27.22
N ARG A 521 24.09 0.74 -26.55
CA ARG A 521 25.45 0.63 -27.09
C ARG A 521 26.00 -0.79 -26.99
N THR A 522 26.85 -1.12 -27.92
CA THR A 522 27.49 -2.44 -28.05
C THR A 522 28.99 -2.44 -27.72
N ASP A 523 29.48 -1.31 -27.19
CA ASP A 523 30.89 -1.05 -26.87
C ASP A 523 31.08 -0.48 -25.44
N ILE A 524 30.15 -0.80 -24.51
CA ILE A 524 30.20 -0.35 -23.11
C ILE A 524 31.40 -0.98 -22.39
N LEU A 525 31.63 -2.26 -22.61
CA LEU A 525 32.76 -3.01 -22.06
C LEU A 525 33.85 -3.15 -23.11
N PRO A 526 35.02 -2.51 -22.93
CA PRO A 526 36.13 -2.65 -23.87
C PRO A 526 36.74 -4.06 -23.79
N ALA A 527 37.18 -4.57 -24.93
CA ALA A 527 37.90 -5.85 -24.99
C ALA A 527 39.15 -5.81 -24.11
N GLY A 528 39.41 -6.89 -23.38
CA GLY A 528 40.51 -7.01 -22.42
C GLY A 528 40.20 -6.44 -21.03
N ALA A 529 39.07 -5.78 -20.83
CA ALA A 529 38.63 -5.34 -19.48
C ALA A 529 38.44 -6.55 -18.55
N GLU A 530 38.92 -6.42 -17.32
CA GLU A 530 38.76 -7.46 -16.29
C GLU A 530 37.39 -7.37 -15.64
N LEU A 531 36.78 -8.53 -15.45
CA LEU A 531 35.48 -8.67 -14.76
C LEU A 531 35.68 -8.98 -13.27
N GLY A 532 34.83 -8.50 -12.44
CA GLY A 532 34.75 -8.91 -11.04
C GLY A 532 34.22 -10.35 -10.88
N LYS A 533 34.20 -10.84 -9.64
CA LYS A 533 33.71 -12.18 -9.32
C LYS A 533 32.23 -12.30 -9.69
N ALA A 534 31.86 -13.39 -10.37
CA ALA A 534 30.47 -13.69 -10.66
C ALA A 534 29.73 -14.07 -9.35
N GLU A 535 28.65 -13.38 -9.07
CA GLU A 535 27.77 -13.64 -7.92
C GLU A 535 26.31 -13.73 -8.38
N LEU A 536 25.50 -14.51 -7.67
CA LEU A 536 24.08 -14.59 -7.96
C LEU A 536 23.41 -13.25 -7.63
N LEU A 537 22.66 -12.70 -8.57
CA LEU A 537 21.84 -11.50 -8.34
C LEU A 537 20.62 -11.81 -7.45
N PHE A 538 20.00 -12.95 -7.68
CA PHE A 538 18.78 -13.37 -7.01
C PHE A 538 18.86 -14.83 -6.59
N GLU A 539 18.18 -15.16 -5.49
CA GLU A 539 18.04 -16.51 -4.97
C GLU A 539 16.56 -16.91 -4.98
N LYS A 540 16.31 -18.21 -5.14
CA LYS A 540 14.94 -18.73 -5.05
C LYS A 540 14.36 -18.51 -3.66
N ILE A 541 13.06 -18.27 -3.63
CA ILE A 541 12.26 -18.23 -2.42
C ILE A 541 11.52 -19.55 -2.31
N GLU A 542 11.69 -20.22 -1.18
CA GLU A 542 11.09 -21.53 -0.91
C GLU A 542 9.62 -21.40 -0.48
N ASP A 543 8.83 -22.47 -0.68
CA ASP A 543 7.40 -22.49 -0.36
C ASP A 543 7.14 -22.20 1.12
N SER A 544 7.98 -22.73 2.02
CA SER A 544 7.84 -22.52 3.46
C SER A 544 7.90 -21.06 3.90
N VAL A 545 8.67 -20.22 3.19
CA VAL A 545 8.76 -18.78 3.46
C VAL A 545 7.43 -18.10 3.14
N ILE A 546 6.82 -18.50 2.03
CA ILE A 546 5.53 -17.96 1.57
C ILE A 546 4.38 -18.44 2.46
N GLU A 547 4.38 -19.72 2.83
CA GLU A 547 3.40 -20.27 3.77
C GLU A 547 3.41 -19.54 5.11
N ALA A 548 4.59 -19.19 5.63
CA ALA A 548 4.71 -18.41 6.86
C ALA A 548 4.05 -17.03 6.74
N GLN A 549 4.22 -16.32 5.61
CA GLN A 549 3.60 -15.04 5.37
C GLN A 549 2.08 -15.14 5.21
N VAL A 550 1.59 -16.12 4.48
CA VAL A 550 0.15 -16.39 4.34
C VAL A 550 -0.48 -16.71 5.70
N ASN A 551 0.18 -17.56 6.50
CA ASN A 551 -0.31 -17.90 7.84
C ASN A 551 -0.37 -16.67 8.77
N LYS A 552 0.63 -15.76 8.72
CA LYS A 552 0.63 -14.49 9.46
C LYS A 552 -0.60 -13.64 9.12
N LEU A 553 -0.96 -13.55 7.84
CA LEU A 553 -2.17 -12.84 7.41
C LEU A 553 -3.45 -13.54 7.88
N LEU A 554 -3.53 -14.85 7.79
CA LEU A 554 -4.69 -15.63 8.25
C LEU A 554 -4.92 -15.50 9.76
N GLU A 555 -3.86 -15.51 10.57
CA GLU A 555 -3.94 -15.24 12.01
C GLU A 555 -4.44 -13.84 12.31
N THR A 556 -3.99 -12.84 11.55
CA THR A 556 -4.48 -11.47 11.66
C THR A 556 -5.97 -11.40 11.34
N LYS A 557 -6.43 -12.05 10.27
CA LYS A 557 -7.86 -12.12 9.90
C LYS A 557 -8.70 -12.75 11.00
N LYS A 558 -8.27 -13.90 11.53
CA LYS A 558 -8.93 -14.59 12.65
C LYS A 558 -9.02 -13.71 13.90
N THR A 559 -7.95 -12.99 14.23
CA THR A 559 -7.94 -12.06 15.39
C THR A 559 -8.94 -10.92 15.20
N ASN A 560 -9.05 -10.38 13.98
CA ASN A 560 -10.02 -9.32 13.67
C ASN A 560 -11.48 -9.82 13.73
N GLU A 561 -11.75 -11.02 13.24
CA GLU A 561 -13.07 -11.66 13.34
C GLU A 561 -13.50 -11.80 14.81
N LEU A 562 -12.58 -12.26 15.66
CA LEU A 562 -12.85 -12.39 17.10
C LEU A 562 -13.09 -11.02 17.79
N LYS A 563 -12.35 -9.98 17.43
CA LYS A 563 -12.52 -8.61 17.99
C LYS A 563 -13.84 -7.96 17.58
N ASN A 564 -14.32 -8.25 16.37
CA ASN A 564 -15.54 -7.68 15.81
C ASN A 564 -16.80 -8.48 16.16
N HIS A 565 -16.64 -9.61 16.87
CA HIS A 565 -17.77 -10.44 17.28
C HIS A 565 -18.69 -9.64 18.22
N LYS A 566 -19.95 -9.46 17.82
CA LYS A 566 -21.00 -8.87 18.66
C LYS A 566 -21.77 -10.01 19.34
N ALA A 567 -21.68 -10.06 20.67
CA ALA A 567 -22.48 -11.00 21.44
C ALA A 567 -23.99 -10.79 21.21
N ALA A 568 -24.72 -11.87 21.07
CA ALA A 568 -26.18 -11.81 21.05
C ALA A 568 -26.74 -11.19 22.39
N PRO A 569 -27.84 -10.45 22.35
CA PRO A 569 -28.42 -9.92 23.56
C PRO A 569 -28.68 -11.03 24.60
N ILE A 570 -28.43 -10.72 25.87
CA ILE A 570 -28.72 -11.62 26.97
C ILE A 570 -30.25 -11.86 27.00
N ARG A 571 -30.66 -13.12 27.10
CA ARG A 571 -32.08 -13.50 27.25
C ARG A 571 -32.61 -13.10 28.64
N GLU A 572 -33.91 -13.19 28.82
CA GLU A 572 -34.54 -12.93 30.11
C GLU A 572 -33.92 -13.78 31.23
N ASN A 573 -33.81 -13.19 32.42
CA ASN A 573 -33.29 -13.87 33.60
C ASN A 573 -34.20 -15.06 33.97
N ILE A 574 -33.58 -16.19 34.31
CA ILE A 574 -34.24 -17.36 34.87
C ILE A 574 -33.86 -17.53 36.34
N ALA A 575 -34.73 -18.15 37.13
CA ALA A 575 -34.42 -18.50 38.51
C ALA A 575 -33.32 -19.60 38.55
N PHE A 576 -32.52 -19.60 39.60
CA PHE A 576 -31.48 -20.62 39.81
C PHE A 576 -32.06 -22.05 39.81
N ASP A 577 -33.25 -22.22 40.42
CA ASP A 577 -33.94 -23.49 40.45
C ASP A 577 -34.36 -23.99 39.05
N ASP A 578 -34.59 -23.08 38.08
CA ASP A 578 -34.86 -23.47 36.69
C ASP A 578 -33.61 -23.96 36.00
N PHE A 579 -32.46 -23.31 36.26
CA PHE A 579 -31.15 -23.79 35.76
C PHE A 579 -30.80 -25.15 36.32
N MET A 580 -31.03 -25.39 37.61
CA MET A 580 -30.78 -26.67 38.29
C MET A 580 -31.62 -27.83 37.78
N LYS A 581 -32.67 -27.59 37.00
CA LYS A 581 -33.41 -28.63 36.27
C LYS A 581 -32.69 -29.22 35.10
N LEU A 582 -31.65 -28.53 34.61
CA LEU A 582 -30.81 -29.03 33.51
C LEU A 582 -29.72 -29.94 34.06
N ASP A 583 -29.59 -31.13 33.51
CA ASP A 583 -28.50 -32.04 33.79
C ASP A 583 -27.50 -31.97 32.62
N ILE A 584 -26.42 -31.17 32.80
CA ILE A 584 -25.35 -31.03 31.82
C ILE A 584 -24.20 -31.91 32.25
N ARG A 585 -23.68 -32.73 31.32
CA ARG A 585 -22.60 -33.70 31.59
C ARG A 585 -21.52 -33.67 30.55
N VAL A 586 -20.35 -34.18 30.93
CA VAL A 586 -19.27 -34.50 30.00
C VAL A 586 -19.49 -35.94 29.50
N GLY A 587 -19.38 -36.11 28.19
CA GLY A 587 -19.42 -37.45 27.59
C GLY A 587 -18.28 -37.63 26.57
N LYS A 588 -17.77 -38.85 26.48
CA LYS A 588 -16.73 -39.20 25.50
C LYS A 588 -17.38 -39.75 24.24
N VAL A 589 -17.02 -39.22 23.09
CA VAL A 589 -17.52 -39.69 21.79
C VAL A 589 -16.84 -41.02 21.46
N LEU A 590 -17.59 -42.09 21.49
CA LEU A 590 -17.13 -43.44 21.14
C LEU A 590 -17.18 -43.66 19.61
N GLU A 591 -18.26 -43.25 18.99
CA GLU A 591 -18.52 -43.38 17.57
C GLU A 591 -19.23 -42.11 17.05
N CYS A 592 -18.90 -41.73 15.82
CA CYS A 592 -19.58 -40.66 15.12
C CYS A 592 -19.75 -41.06 13.64
N GLN A 593 -20.96 -40.84 13.08
CA GLN A 593 -21.23 -41.15 11.67
C GLN A 593 -22.26 -40.19 11.08
N LYS A 594 -22.24 -40.00 9.75
CA LYS A 594 -23.26 -39.24 9.03
C LYS A 594 -24.59 -39.96 9.03
N VAL A 595 -25.70 -39.24 9.25
CA VAL A 595 -27.04 -39.80 9.18
C VAL A 595 -27.42 -39.96 7.68
N PRO A 596 -27.81 -41.17 7.22
CA PRO A 596 -28.23 -41.38 5.84
C PRO A 596 -29.37 -40.44 5.40
N LYS A 597 -29.26 -39.84 4.23
CA LYS A 597 -30.25 -38.88 3.66
C LYS A 597 -30.51 -37.63 4.54
N ALA A 598 -29.48 -37.21 5.30
CA ALA A 598 -29.56 -36.02 6.15
C ALA A 598 -28.20 -35.32 6.22
N ASP A 599 -27.87 -34.49 5.22
CA ASP A 599 -26.57 -33.84 5.03
C ASP A 599 -26.11 -32.91 6.18
N LYS A 600 -27.04 -32.56 7.08
CA LYS A 600 -26.76 -31.68 8.23
C LYS A 600 -26.54 -32.43 9.54
N LEU A 601 -26.81 -33.75 9.59
CA LEU A 601 -26.87 -34.51 10.83
C LEU A 601 -25.68 -35.47 11.00
N LEU A 602 -25.11 -35.45 12.21
CA LEU A 602 -24.19 -36.48 12.70
C LEU A 602 -24.90 -37.27 13.83
N GLN A 603 -24.75 -38.58 13.80
CA GLN A 603 -25.14 -39.50 14.91
C GLN A 603 -23.93 -39.82 15.74
N PHE A 604 -24.05 -39.69 17.04
CA PHE A 604 -23.04 -39.95 18.05
C PHE A 604 -23.42 -41.12 18.92
N ARG A 605 -22.47 -41.94 19.23
CA ARG A 605 -22.49 -42.86 20.39
C ARG A 605 -21.59 -42.28 21.45
N ILE A 606 -22.16 -41.88 22.58
CA ILE A 606 -21.43 -41.22 23.67
C ILE A 606 -21.37 -42.12 24.89
N ASP A 607 -20.19 -42.28 25.43
CA ASP A 607 -20.03 -42.79 26.81
C ASP A 607 -20.36 -41.65 27.77
N ASP A 608 -21.39 -41.84 28.56
CA ASP A 608 -21.89 -40.90 29.55
C ASP A 608 -21.69 -41.38 31.00
N GLY A 609 -20.91 -42.44 31.20
CA GLY A 609 -20.70 -43.06 32.50
C GLY A 609 -21.93 -43.80 33.08
N LEU A 610 -23.06 -43.84 32.33
CA LEU A 610 -24.34 -44.37 32.76
C LEU A 610 -24.90 -45.47 31.84
N GLY A 611 -24.05 -46.03 30.96
CA GLY A 611 -24.41 -47.08 30.01
C GLY A 611 -24.36 -46.63 28.53
N GLY A 612 -24.06 -45.40 28.30
CA GLY A 612 -23.91 -44.78 26.96
C GLY A 612 -25.27 -44.44 26.31
N ARG A 613 -25.24 -43.41 25.45
CA ARG A 613 -26.43 -42.91 24.74
C ARG A 613 -26.15 -42.58 23.30
N THR A 614 -27.20 -42.50 22.52
CA THR A 614 -27.18 -41.97 21.15
C THR A 614 -27.68 -40.53 21.14
N ILE A 615 -26.88 -39.61 20.52
CA ILE A 615 -27.28 -38.25 20.29
C ILE A 615 -27.15 -37.94 18.79
N VAL A 616 -28.13 -37.20 18.25
CA VAL A 616 -28.10 -36.70 16.87
C VAL A 616 -28.00 -35.20 16.92
N SER A 617 -26.97 -34.63 16.23
CA SER A 617 -26.70 -33.18 16.22
C SER A 617 -26.60 -32.65 14.81
N GLY A 618 -26.99 -31.38 14.61
CA GLY A 618 -27.03 -30.67 13.32
C GLY A 618 -25.70 -30.08 12.84
N ILE A 619 -24.56 -30.68 13.21
CA ILE A 619 -23.23 -30.08 13.04
C ILE A 619 -22.40 -30.71 11.91
N ALA A 620 -23.01 -31.53 11.05
CA ALA A 620 -22.32 -32.20 9.94
C ALA A 620 -21.71 -31.26 8.87
N LYS A 621 -22.09 -29.98 8.85
CA LYS A 621 -21.50 -28.98 7.98
C LYS A 621 -20.17 -28.41 8.53
N HIS A 622 -19.93 -28.56 9.82
CA HIS A 622 -18.83 -27.94 10.55
C HIS A 622 -17.77 -28.97 11.01
N TYR A 623 -18.15 -30.24 11.09
CA TYR A 623 -17.26 -31.33 11.55
C TYR A 623 -17.40 -32.56 10.70
N ALA A 624 -16.27 -33.18 10.39
CA ALA A 624 -16.23 -34.56 9.92
C ALA A 624 -16.35 -35.53 11.10
N PRO A 625 -16.95 -36.72 10.94
CA PRO A 625 -17.09 -37.70 12.04
C PRO A 625 -15.79 -38.04 12.74
N GLU A 626 -14.69 -38.20 12.00
CA GLU A 626 -13.35 -38.49 12.47
C GLU A 626 -12.74 -37.41 13.38
N ASP A 627 -13.18 -36.16 13.23
CA ASP A 627 -12.67 -35.06 14.04
C ASP A 627 -13.17 -35.10 15.50
N LEU A 628 -14.25 -35.82 15.75
CA LEU A 628 -14.96 -35.84 17.03
C LEU A 628 -14.79 -37.15 17.81
N VAL A 629 -14.48 -38.27 17.14
CA VAL A 629 -14.29 -39.55 17.81
C VAL A 629 -13.12 -39.49 18.78
N GLY A 630 -13.33 -39.97 19.98
CA GLY A 630 -12.35 -40.01 21.08
C GLY A 630 -12.29 -38.70 21.91
N LYS A 631 -12.98 -37.63 21.49
CA LYS A 631 -13.01 -36.35 22.22
C LYS A 631 -14.11 -36.32 23.28
N ASN A 632 -13.87 -35.54 24.31
CA ASN A 632 -14.88 -35.21 25.32
C ASN A 632 -15.74 -34.04 24.84
N VAL A 633 -17.07 -34.14 25.05
CA VAL A 633 -18.06 -33.08 24.70
C VAL A 633 -19.00 -32.83 25.87
N CYS A 634 -19.49 -31.60 26.03
CA CYS A 634 -20.53 -31.28 26.95
C CYS A 634 -21.91 -31.47 26.29
N PHE A 635 -22.84 -32.09 27.00
CA PHE A 635 -24.19 -32.34 26.51
C PHE A 635 -25.24 -32.21 27.59
N VAL A 636 -26.49 -31.86 27.22
CA VAL A 636 -27.64 -31.90 28.10
C VAL A 636 -28.20 -33.34 28.13
N ALA A 637 -28.21 -33.94 29.32
CA ALA A 637 -28.47 -35.37 29.51
C ALA A 637 -29.97 -35.70 29.73
N ASN A 638 -30.73 -34.76 30.27
CA ASN A 638 -32.12 -34.97 30.69
C ASN A 638 -33.18 -34.35 29.77
N LEU A 639 -32.86 -34.19 28.51
CA LEU A 639 -33.85 -33.82 27.50
C LEU A 639 -34.74 -35.03 27.15
N GLU A 640 -36.00 -34.78 26.89
CA GLU A 640 -36.92 -35.81 26.38
C GLU A 640 -36.39 -36.40 25.07
N PRO A 641 -36.31 -37.74 24.94
CA PRO A 641 -35.82 -38.38 23.72
C PRO A 641 -36.66 -37.94 22.50
N ARG A 642 -35.97 -37.60 21.41
CA ARG A 642 -36.59 -37.12 20.18
C ARG A 642 -36.14 -37.93 18.96
N LYS A 643 -37.08 -38.37 18.12
CA LYS A 643 -36.72 -39.03 16.86
C LYS A 643 -36.34 -38.01 15.77
N LEU A 644 -35.10 -38.09 15.28
CA LEU A 644 -34.55 -37.30 14.18
C LEU A 644 -34.19 -38.26 13.04
N LYS A 645 -34.89 -38.16 11.89
CA LYS A 645 -34.72 -39.05 10.74
C LYS A 645 -34.74 -40.57 11.11
N GLY A 646 -35.60 -40.94 12.06
CA GLY A 646 -35.79 -42.34 12.49
C GLY A 646 -34.83 -42.77 13.59
N ILE A 647 -33.88 -41.97 13.98
CA ILE A 647 -32.91 -42.24 15.06
C ILE A 647 -33.39 -41.50 16.32
N GLU A 648 -33.46 -42.20 17.45
CA GLU A 648 -33.78 -41.60 18.74
C GLU A 648 -32.58 -40.89 19.32
N SER A 649 -32.64 -39.57 19.48
CA SER A 649 -31.64 -38.73 20.13
C SER A 649 -32.02 -38.56 21.62
N GLN A 650 -31.10 -38.94 22.52
CA GLN A 650 -31.27 -38.98 23.97
C GLN A 650 -30.46 -37.87 24.65
N GLY A 651 -30.47 -36.67 24.10
CA GLY A 651 -29.77 -35.51 24.62
C GLY A 651 -29.39 -34.52 23.52
N MET A 652 -28.65 -33.49 23.89
CA MET A 652 -28.20 -32.43 22.97
C MET A 652 -26.73 -32.09 23.27
N ILE A 653 -25.82 -32.20 22.27
CA ILE A 653 -24.45 -31.69 22.36
C ILE A 653 -24.51 -30.16 22.41
N LEU A 654 -23.78 -29.56 23.35
CA LEU A 654 -23.63 -28.12 23.45
C LEU A 654 -22.61 -27.60 22.44
N SER A 655 -22.93 -26.53 21.78
CA SER A 655 -22.08 -25.81 20.86
C SER A 655 -22.26 -24.32 21.00
N ALA A 656 -21.19 -23.57 20.75
CA ALA A 656 -21.22 -22.13 20.59
C ALA A 656 -21.25 -21.80 19.10
N GLU A 657 -22.11 -20.85 18.72
CA GLU A 657 -22.22 -20.35 17.35
C GLU A 657 -22.04 -18.84 17.37
N ASP A 658 -21.16 -18.33 16.50
CA ASP A 658 -20.95 -16.90 16.35
C ASP A 658 -21.90 -16.27 15.31
N ALA A 659 -21.81 -14.95 15.11
CA ALA A 659 -22.68 -14.21 14.19
C ALA A 659 -22.53 -14.64 12.73
N ASP A 660 -21.40 -15.22 12.37
CA ASP A 660 -21.08 -15.68 11.00
C ASP A 660 -21.47 -17.16 10.78
N GLY A 661 -22.12 -17.76 11.77
CA GLY A 661 -22.57 -19.15 11.72
C GLY A 661 -21.44 -20.18 11.92
N ARG A 662 -20.27 -19.75 12.45
CA ARG A 662 -19.20 -20.66 12.85
C ARG A 662 -19.56 -21.36 14.15
N LEU A 663 -19.59 -22.69 14.11
CA LEU A 663 -20.02 -23.50 15.23
C LEU A 663 -18.84 -24.27 15.83
N ILE A 664 -18.69 -24.19 17.16
CA ILE A 664 -17.67 -24.91 17.92
C ILE A 664 -18.35 -25.73 19.01
N VAL A 665 -18.04 -27.03 19.07
CA VAL A 665 -18.53 -27.93 20.12
C VAL A 665 -17.89 -27.55 21.46
N ILE A 666 -18.70 -27.44 22.51
CA ILE A 666 -18.20 -27.16 23.85
C ILE A 666 -17.59 -28.42 24.45
N SER A 667 -16.33 -28.31 24.84
CA SER A 667 -15.54 -29.38 25.41
C SER A 667 -14.88 -28.95 26.71
N PRO A 668 -14.57 -29.87 27.65
CA PRO A 668 -13.72 -29.54 28.79
C PRO A 668 -12.34 -29.07 28.35
N ALA A 669 -11.68 -28.26 29.16
CA ALA A 669 -10.34 -27.73 28.86
C ALA A 669 -9.24 -28.83 28.85
N THR A 670 -9.50 -29.97 29.46
CA THR A 670 -8.61 -31.15 29.49
C THR A 670 -9.39 -32.43 29.27
N ASP A 671 -8.74 -33.46 28.74
CA ASP A 671 -9.33 -34.80 28.56
C ASP A 671 -9.27 -35.66 29.84
N GLU A 672 -8.77 -35.11 30.95
CA GLU A 672 -8.57 -35.87 32.23
C GLU A 672 -9.84 -36.03 33.07
N ILE A 673 -10.97 -35.49 32.58
CA ILE A 673 -12.25 -35.59 33.25
C ILE A 673 -13.02 -36.86 32.82
N ALA A 674 -13.58 -37.59 33.79
CA ALA A 674 -14.33 -38.81 33.51
C ALA A 674 -15.68 -38.56 32.80
N PRO A 675 -16.08 -39.44 31.84
CA PRO A 675 -17.42 -39.42 31.29
C PRO A 675 -18.46 -39.52 32.39
N GLY A 676 -19.59 -38.77 32.26
CA GLY A 676 -20.66 -38.66 33.26
C GLY A 676 -20.44 -37.58 34.30
N SER A 677 -19.28 -36.90 34.33
CA SER A 677 -19.08 -35.76 35.24
C SER A 677 -20.07 -34.62 34.97
N GLU A 678 -20.64 -34.10 36.04
CA GLU A 678 -21.60 -32.99 35.96
C GLU A 678 -20.89 -31.67 35.68
N VAL A 679 -21.49 -30.85 34.81
CA VAL A 679 -21.13 -29.46 34.55
C VAL A 679 -22.03 -28.54 35.34
N LYS A 680 -21.45 -27.75 36.25
CA LYS A 680 -22.18 -26.86 37.17
C LYS A 680 -21.81 -25.41 36.91
#